data_c6cdec82bc6d3a47a90982aa5453590a
#
_entry.id   c6cdec82bc6d3a47a90982aa5453590a
#
_cell.length_a   1.000
_cell.length_b   1.000
_cell.length_c   1.000
_cell.angle_alpha   90.00
_cell.angle_beta   90.00
_cell.angle_gamma   90.00
#
_symmetry.space_group_name_H-M   'P 1'
#
loop_
_entity.id
_entity.type
_entity.pdbx_description
1 polymer ?
#
loop_
_entity_poly.entity_id
_entity_poly.type
_entity_poly.pdbx_seq_one_letter_code
_entity_poly.pdbx_strand_id
1 'polypeptide(L)'
;MIKTYPHNIFKILAAIILLGVIAAGYISWQRYNVEAHATTVEMVYDYNNILESASVESTSADELFSLYKRSGITSLAVYDETPKKLADHGYIAVYHGSELISHMSNPLIRGNRIYIASTNTSEGIEYFDELKGQLKRLLRKDDFHIIHLNNEELLEINANYERFLNMPLGIFKTTVKKVEQTGLYIVLRPMNVPHATREDIDQFFSVVDSSGKISAILFQGKEALGYPAQLEYLLGGLKERHLPVVLIEAQNQLGFERQDGTLTLSNKDGYNTVRLYAMSKDELIKLDPKEAASRFYVSTIERNVRMNLFPSYKFAANGETLSETNARYIHDVTNRLEKHGFNIGKASVMEPYFPSRILRAASIAGAASLCVVAILLIVPFLVKYAWPIEVIVFLFTQTLYWTGYEAILRQALALGCAVGTPVIVMSLFMDYCVQKKQSAFKNIGWGHLFIEAVLLLWGCGILSLIGAIYISGILSDIRFFLEMNIFRGVKLTFILPLICVSLIYIQRFPFFGKVVVTDKDFIGFVKKFCQIDIKLGVLALISLLGIIGFIFIGRSGNNGAPVPSFEISLRRFLEDIMYARPREKEFLFGHPAILASLAALYHRWPQILHYFLVIAITIGQGSMVETFAHMRSPFILSLIRGIDGLVAGTAVMIIVLAGLIILTHITEFFRERYEKE
;
A
#
# COMPACT_ATOMS: atom_id res chain seq x y z
N MET A 1 -9.44 -10.15 41.62
CA MET A 1 -8.26 -10.94 41.19
C MET A 1 -6.95 -10.16 41.15
N ILE A 2 -6.93 -8.87 40.85
CA ILE A 2 -5.70 -8.05 40.83
C ILE A 2 -5.01 -7.99 42.21
N LYS A 3 -5.72 -8.21 43.32
CA LYS A 3 -5.14 -8.26 44.68
C LYS A 3 -4.23 -9.44 44.98
N THR A 4 -4.16 -10.45 44.13
CA THR A 4 -3.41 -11.73 44.40
C THR A 4 -2.10 -11.84 43.58
N TYR A 5 -1.82 -10.89 42.68
CA TYR A 5 -0.58 -10.92 41.88
C TYR A 5 0.53 -10.12 42.58
N PRO A 6 1.80 -10.56 42.49
CA PRO A 6 2.92 -9.79 43.03
C PRO A 6 3.03 -8.44 42.29
N HIS A 7 2.51 -7.39 42.89
CA HIS A 7 2.43 -6.03 42.34
C HIS A 7 3.75 -5.52 41.78
N ASN A 8 4.87 -5.98 42.31
CA ASN A 8 6.20 -5.50 41.93
C ASN A 8 6.64 -5.97 40.54
N ILE A 9 6.27 -7.20 40.13
CA ILE A 9 6.73 -7.71 38.83
C ILE A 9 6.04 -6.96 37.68
N PHE A 10 4.72 -6.73 37.76
CA PHE A 10 4.01 -5.98 36.76
C PHE A 10 4.47 -4.51 36.64
N LYS A 11 4.91 -3.92 37.77
CA LYS A 11 5.50 -2.57 37.75
C LYS A 11 6.83 -2.56 37.02
N ILE A 12 7.65 -3.59 37.17
CA ILE A 12 8.94 -3.68 36.47
C ILE A 12 8.72 -3.94 34.99
N LEU A 13 7.84 -4.89 34.62
CA LEU A 13 7.48 -5.14 33.25
C LEU A 13 6.91 -3.87 32.58
N ALA A 14 6.05 -3.13 33.27
CA ALA A 14 5.53 -1.86 32.80
C ALA A 14 6.63 -0.80 32.61
N ALA A 15 7.63 -0.76 33.47
CA ALA A 15 8.79 0.14 33.31
C ALA A 15 9.64 -0.24 32.09
N ILE A 16 9.89 -1.54 31.85
CA ILE A 16 10.61 -2.01 30.67
C ILE A 16 9.81 -1.69 29.40
N ILE A 17 8.50 -1.93 29.40
CA ILE A 17 7.59 -1.56 28.31
C ILE A 17 7.67 -0.05 28.05
N LEU A 18 7.60 0.78 29.08
CA LEU A 18 7.66 2.23 28.93
C LEU A 18 8.99 2.71 28.29
N LEU A 19 10.12 2.18 28.77
CA LEU A 19 11.43 2.48 28.17
C LEU A 19 11.50 2.04 26.71
N GLY A 20 10.95 0.87 26.40
CA GLY A 20 10.87 0.38 25.03
C GLY A 20 9.95 1.23 24.15
N VAL A 21 8.83 1.73 24.67
CA VAL A 21 7.93 2.67 23.95
C VAL A 21 8.64 3.98 23.65
N ILE A 22 9.41 4.53 24.59
CA ILE A 22 10.17 5.75 24.36
C ILE A 22 11.19 5.54 23.22
N ALA A 23 11.91 4.42 23.24
CA ALA A 23 12.86 4.07 22.17
C ALA A 23 12.14 3.87 20.81
N ALA A 24 11.03 3.13 20.77
CA ALA A 24 10.22 2.92 19.58
C ALA A 24 9.60 4.22 19.06
N GLY A 25 9.15 5.10 19.96
CA GLY A 25 8.61 6.42 19.64
C GLY A 25 9.66 7.32 19.01
N TYR A 26 10.88 7.33 19.54
CA TYR A 26 11.98 8.10 18.94
C TYR A 26 12.34 7.58 17.54
N ILE A 27 12.41 6.26 17.36
CA ILE A 27 12.61 5.64 16.04
C ILE A 27 11.48 6.05 15.07
N SER A 28 10.22 6.02 15.53
CA SER A 28 9.07 6.41 14.71
C SER A 28 9.07 7.91 14.38
N TRP A 29 9.58 8.76 15.27
CA TRP A 29 9.77 10.18 15.00
C TRP A 29 10.88 10.44 13.96
N GLN A 30 12.00 9.71 14.04
CA GLN A 30 13.03 9.78 12.99
C GLN A 30 12.49 9.30 11.63
N ARG A 31 11.68 8.24 11.63
CA ARG A 31 10.96 7.79 10.44
C ARG A 31 10.09 8.90 9.86
N TYR A 32 9.30 9.56 10.69
CA TYR A 32 8.46 10.69 10.26
C TYR A 32 9.30 11.78 9.58
N ASN A 33 10.46 12.12 10.13
CA ASN A 33 11.34 13.13 9.52
C ASN A 33 11.80 12.72 8.11
N VAL A 34 12.19 11.44 7.91
CA VAL A 34 12.56 10.93 6.58
C VAL A 34 11.37 10.99 5.60
N GLU A 35 10.19 10.59 6.04
CA GLU A 35 8.98 10.62 5.22
C GLU A 35 8.55 12.05 4.88
N ALA A 36 8.71 12.99 5.83
CA ALA A 36 8.32 14.40 5.67
C ALA A 36 9.23 15.17 4.67
N HIS A 37 10.46 14.73 4.43
CA HIS A 37 11.34 15.34 3.43
C HIS A 37 11.05 14.84 2.00
N ALA A 38 10.40 13.71 1.84
CA ALA A 38 10.07 13.12 0.54
C ALA A 38 8.67 13.54 0.09
N THR A 39 8.48 14.82 -0.26
CA THR A 39 7.16 15.39 -0.57
C THR A 39 6.92 15.71 -2.04
N THR A 40 7.94 15.63 -2.91
CA THR A 40 7.77 15.94 -4.33
C THR A 40 7.32 14.71 -5.10
N VAL A 41 6.25 14.87 -5.86
CA VAL A 41 5.63 13.81 -6.67
C VAL A 41 5.81 14.12 -8.15
N GLU A 42 6.27 13.13 -8.90
CA GLU A 42 6.47 13.20 -10.34
C GLU A 42 5.27 12.63 -11.08
N MET A 43 4.70 13.43 -11.95
CA MET A 43 3.52 13.12 -12.74
C MET A 43 3.98 12.77 -14.16
N VAL A 44 3.93 11.48 -14.50
CA VAL A 44 4.50 10.94 -15.73
C VAL A 44 3.40 10.59 -16.72
N TYR A 45 3.58 10.99 -17.97
CA TYR A 45 2.71 10.56 -19.06
C TYR A 45 3.53 9.94 -20.20
N ASP A 46 2.90 9.09 -21.01
CA ASP A 46 3.58 8.43 -22.11
C ASP A 46 3.75 9.38 -23.29
N TYR A 47 4.99 9.56 -23.76
CA TYR A 47 5.31 10.40 -24.92
C TYR A 47 4.56 9.96 -26.18
N ASN A 48 4.53 8.65 -26.45
CA ASN A 48 3.87 8.10 -27.64
C ASN A 48 2.36 8.30 -27.61
N ASN A 49 1.72 8.23 -26.43
CA ASN A 49 0.29 8.48 -26.30
C ASN A 49 -0.06 9.95 -26.69
N ILE A 50 0.85 10.91 -26.46
CA ILE A 50 0.63 12.29 -26.89
C ILE A 50 0.69 12.41 -28.42
N LEU A 51 1.68 11.75 -29.06
CA LEU A 51 1.80 11.74 -30.52
C LEU A 51 0.61 11.06 -31.19
N GLU A 52 0.17 9.91 -30.65
CA GLU A 52 -1.03 9.20 -31.11
C GLU A 52 -2.27 10.10 -31.00
N SER A 53 -2.47 10.76 -29.86
CA SER A 53 -3.61 11.67 -29.65
C SER A 53 -3.56 12.86 -30.59
N ALA A 54 -2.38 13.45 -30.80
CA ALA A 54 -2.19 14.55 -31.74
C ALA A 54 -2.60 14.15 -33.17
N SER A 55 -2.22 12.96 -33.62
CA SER A 55 -2.60 12.42 -34.92
C SER A 55 -4.10 12.18 -35.03
N VAL A 56 -4.73 11.58 -34.01
CA VAL A 56 -6.18 11.25 -34.00
C VAL A 56 -7.03 12.53 -33.95
N GLU A 57 -6.64 13.51 -33.14
CA GLU A 57 -7.38 14.77 -32.96
C GLU A 57 -7.01 15.83 -34.00
N SER A 58 -6.08 15.54 -34.91
CA SER A 58 -5.57 16.49 -35.91
C SER A 58 -5.07 17.81 -35.28
N THR A 59 -4.46 17.69 -34.08
CA THR A 59 -3.95 18.81 -33.30
C THR A 59 -2.42 18.76 -33.27
N SER A 60 -1.76 19.89 -33.05
CA SER A 60 -0.30 19.93 -32.90
C SER A 60 0.16 19.20 -31.63
N ALA A 61 1.22 18.42 -31.73
CA ALA A 61 1.83 17.78 -30.55
C ALA A 61 2.28 18.83 -29.50
N ASP A 62 2.75 20.01 -29.92
CA ASP A 62 3.17 21.08 -29.00
C ASP A 62 2.01 21.67 -28.21
N GLU A 63 0.82 21.75 -28.81
CA GLU A 63 -0.39 22.13 -28.08
C GLU A 63 -0.76 21.14 -27.01
N LEU A 64 -0.65 19.83 -27.31
CA LEU A 64 -0.92 18.78 -26.34
C LEU A 64 0.15 18.71 -25.23
N PHE A 65 1.42 18.88 -25.54
CA PHE A 65 2.47 19.04 -24.52
C PHE A 65 2.17 20.20 -23.56
N SER A 66 1.73 21.34 -24.12
CA SER A 66 1.35 22.51 -23.34
C SER A 66 0.10 22.25 -22.48
N LEU A 67 -0.89 21.51 -23.01
CA LEU A 67 -2.10 21.11 -22.28
C LEU A 67 -1.76 20.21 -21.09
N TYR A 68 -1.01 19.14 -21.32
CA TYR A 68 -0.62 18.20 -20.27
C TYR A 68 0.29 18.83 -19.21
N LYS A 69 1.22 19.71 -19.62
CA LYS A 69 2.05 20.48 -18.70
C LYS A 69 1.21 21.37 -17.77
N ARG A 70 0.19 22.06 -18.31
CA ARG A 70 -0.76 22.86 -17.51
C ARG A 70 -1.63 22.00 -16.59
N SER A 71 -1.87 20.75 -16.96
CA SER A 71 -2.62 19.79 -16.11
C SER A 71 -1.80 19.20 -14.98
N GLY A 72 -0.48 19.47 -14.94
CA GLY A 72 0.43 19.03 -13.88
C GLY A 72 1.39 17.91 -14.27
N ILE A 73 1.43 17.48 -15.54
CA ILE A 73 2.47 16.57 -16.01
C ILE A 73 3.84 17.25 -15.90
N THR A 74 4.78 16.55 -15.27
CA THR A 74 6.15 17.02 -15.04
C THR A 74 7.17 16.27 -15.88
N SER A 75 6.81 15.07 -16.33
CA SER A 75 7.75 14.16 -16.98
C SER A 75 7.08 13.35 -18.09
N LEU A 76 7.86 13.02 -19.13
CA LEU A 76 7.42 12.12 -20.18
C LEU A 76 8.19 10.79 -20.11
N ALA A 77 7.47 9.68 -20.21
CA ALA A 77 8.05 8.36 -20.33
C ALA A 77 8.48 8.09 -21.77
N VAL A 78 9.76 7.84 -21.98
CA VAL A 78 10.35 7.56 -23.29
C VAL A 78 10.77 6.08 -23.32
N TYR A 79 10.29 5.37 -24.33
CA TYR A 79 10.48 3.94 -24.53
C TYR A 79 11.48 3.65 -25.63
N ASP A 80 11.90 2.39 -25.72
CA ASP A 80 12.62 1.94 -26.89
C ASP A 80 11.80 2.16 -28.16
N GLU A 81 12.46 2.62 -29.20
CA GLU A 81 11.90 2.73 -30.53
C GLU A 81 11.85 1.36 -31.20
N THR A 82 10.95 1.24 -32.17
CA THR A 82 10.87 0.09 -33.09
C THR A 82 10.70 0.60 -34.49
N PRO A 83 11.11 -0.15 -35.54
CA PRO A 83 10.86 0.25 -36.93
C PRO A 83 9.40 0.58 -37.19
N LYS A 84 8.47 -0.16 -36.57
CA LYS A 84 7.04 0.09 -36.67
C LYS A 84 6.65 1.46 -36.10
N LYS A 85 7.08 1.79 -34.87
CA LYS A 85 6.78 3.10 -34.26
C LYS A 85 7.31 4.25 -35.09
N LEU A 86 8.54 4.14 -35.58
CA LEU A 86 9.15 5.15 -36.42
C LEU A 86 8.37 5.36 -37.74
N ALA A 87 7.86 4.26 -38.32
CA ALA A 87 7.00 4.31 -39.51
C ALA A 87 5.61 4.88 -39.20
N ASP A 88 4.98 4.45 -38.11
CA ASP A 88 3.66 4.94 -37.68
C ASP A 88 3.68 6.47 -37.40
N HIS A 89 4.81 6.99 -36.91
CA HIS A 89 5.02 8.43 -36.68
C HIS A 89 5.48 9.19 -37.94
N GLY A 90 5.66 8.49 -39.07
CA GLY A 90 6.02 9.11 -40.33
C GLY A 90 7.48 9.58 -40.45
N TYR A 91 8.40 9.06 -39.61
CA TYR A 91 9.83 9.38 -39.65
C TYR A 91 10.58 8.56 -40.71
N ILE A 92 10.13 7.32 -40.94
CA ILE A 92 10.69 6.42 -41.94
C ILE A 92 9.57 5.76 -42.74
N ALA A 93 9.90 5.26 -43.92
CA ALA A 93 9.05 4.36 -44.71
C ALA A 93 9.66 2.98 -44.75
N VAL A 94 8.90 1.92 -44.43
CA VAL A 94 9.35 0.54 -44.39
C VAL A 94 8.59 -0.26 -45.46
N TYR A 95 9.31 -0.87 -46.39
CA TYR A 95 8.75 -1.61 -47.49
C TYR A 95 9.19 -3.08 -47.44
N HIS A 96 8.26 -3.97 -47.79
CA HIS A 96 8.66 -5.33 -48.17
C HIS A 96 9.20 -5.33 -49.60
N GLY A 97 10.27 -6.06 -49.85
CA GLY A 97 10.92 -6.03 -51.18
C GLY A 97 10.02 -6.43 -52.35
N SER A 98 9.09 -7.38 -52.12
CA SER A 98 8.07 -7.75 -53.14
C SER A 98 7.11 -6.60 -53.47
N GLU A 99 6.77 -5.76 -52.47
CA GLU A 99 5.96 -4.58 -52.69
C GLU A 99 6.73 -3.50 -53.48
N LEU A 100 7.97 -3.27 -53.09
CA LEU A 100 8.82 -2.30 -53.77
C LEU A 100 9.09 -2.68 -55.26
N ILE A 101 9.27 -4.00 -55.56
CA ILE A 101 9.41 -4.49 -56.92
C ILE A 101 8.15 -4.21 -57.75
N SER A 102 6.96 -4.30 -57.17
CA SER A 102 5.70 -4.03 -57.87
C SER A 102 5.56 -2.57 -58.32
N HIS A 103 6.20 -1.64 -57.58
CA HIS A 103 6.21 -0.21 -57.87
C HIS A 103 7.42 0.23 -58.65
N MET A 104 8.56 -0.44 -58.49
CA MET A 104 9.84 -0.10 -59.15
C MET A 104 10.54 -1.35 -59.66
N SER A 105 10.61 -1.53 -60.96
CA SER A 105 11.37 -2.63 -61.56
C SER A 105 12.87 -2.28 -61.57
N ASN A 106 13.58 -2.61 -60.47
CA ASN A 106 15.02 -2.37 -60.37
C ASN A 106 15.73 -3.67 -59.93
N PRO A 107 16.81 -4.09 -60.64
CA PRO A 107 17.52 -5.37 -60.33
C PRO A 107 18.25 -5.36 -59.00
N LEU A 108 18.45 -4.23 -58.34
CA LEU A 108 19.05 -4.13 -57.03
C LEU A 108 18.08 -4.51 -55.90
N ILE A 109 16.76 -4.56 -56.17
CA ILE A 109 15.74 -4.85 -55.17
C ILE A 109 15.45 -6.35 -55.13
N ARG A 110 15.58 -6.98 -53.96
CA ARG A 110 15.32 -8.41 -53.74
C ARG A 110 13.96 -8.57 -53.00
N GLY A 111 13.07 -9.38 -53.56
CA GLY A 111 11.70 -9.53 -53.05
C GLY A 111 11.58 -10.03 -51.61
N ASN A 112 12.59 -10.74 -51.10
CA ASN A 112 12.62 -11.31 -49.76
C ASN A 112 13.35 -10.45 -48.73
N ARG A 113 13.64 -9.19 -49.06
CA ARG A 113 14.35 -8.23 -48.20
C ARG A 113 13.39 -7.16 -47.70
N ILE A 114 13.81 -6.44 -46.68
CA ILE A 114 13.14 -5.26 -46.15
C ILE A 114 13.94 -4.04 -46.55
N TYR A 115 13.26 -3.01 -46.97
CA TYR A 115 13.87 -1.73 -47.35
C TYR A 115 13.30 -0.58 -46.51
N ILE A 116 14.19 0.27 -45.99
CA ILE A 116 13.82 1.44 -45.21
C ILE A 116 14.33 2.69 -45.90
N ALA A 117 13.44 3.65 -46.11
CA ALA A 117 13.75 4.97 -46.61
C ALA A 117 13.53 6.04 -45.53
N SER A 118 14.29 7.14 -45.61
CA SER A 118 13.98 8.34 -44.84
C SER A 118 12.75 9.00 -45.44
N THR A 119 11.93 9.65 -44.60
CA THR A 119 11.02 10.66 -45.11
C THR A 119 11.78 11.96 -45.33
N ASN A 120 11.41 12.72 -46.37
CA ASN A 120 12.14 13.95 -46.76
C ASN A 120 11.91 15.13 -45.81
N THR A 121 11.65 14.87 -44.53
CA THR A 121 11.54 15.87 -43.48
C THR A 121 12.85 15.98 -42.71
N SER A 122 13.17 17.15 -42.15
CA SER A 122 14.37 17.28 -41.29
C SER A 122 14.40 16.29 -40.16
N GLU A 123 13.25 16.02 -39.55
CA GLU A 123 13.09 15.01 -38.49
C GLU A 123 13.31 13.60 -38.99
N GLY A 124 12.71 13.24 -40.14
CA GLY A 124 12.89 11.94 -40.76
C GLY A 124 14.35 11.62 -41.06
N ILE A 125 15.11 12.60 -41.50
CA ILE A 125 16.56 12.46 -41.76
C ILE A 125 17.31 12.14 -40.44
N GLU A 126 17.05 12.90 -39.36
CA GLU A 126 17.70 12.69 -38.07
C GLU A 126 17.39 11.30 -37.51
N TYR A 127 16.12 10.87 -37.52
CA TYR A 127 15.73 9.52 -37.09
C TYR A 127 16.32 8.41 -37.96
N PHE A 128 16.39 8.61 -39.27
CA PHE A 128 16.96 7.64 -40.20
C PHE A 128 18.46 7.47 -39.97
N ASP A 129 19.21 8.55 -39.74
CA ASP A 129 20.64 8.49 -39.45
C ASP A 129 20.93 7.79 -38.12
N GLU A 130 20.13 8.06 -37.09
CA GLU A 130 20.26 7.36 -35.80
C GLU A 130 19.90 5.87 -35.96
N LEU A 131 18.82 5.54 -36.68
CA LEU A 131 18.40 4.18 -37.01
C LEU A 131 19.50 3.41 -37.72
N LYS A 132 20.13 4.05 -38.72
CA LYS A 132 21.25 3.44 -39.47
C LYS A 132 22.40 3.06 -38.53
N GLY A 133 22.73 3.93 -37.58
CA GLY A 133 23.73 3.65 -36.53
C GLY A 133 23.33 2.46 -35.64
N GLN A 134 22.08 2.41 -35.19
CA GLN A 134 21.59 1.32 -34.36
C GLN A 134 21.53 -0.02 -35.10
N LEU A 135 21.05 -0.05 -36.32
CA LEU A 135 20.97 -1.26 -37.12
C LEU A 135 22.35 -1.82 -37.43
N LYS A 136 23.34 -0.96 -37.69
CA LYS A 136 24.73 -1.39 -37.89
C LYS A 136 25.31 -2.09 -36.65
N ARG A 137 24.87 -1.71 -35.48
CA ARG A 137 25.28 -2.30 -34.18
C ARG A 137 24.52 -3.60 -33.87
N LEU A 138 23.19 -3.62 -34.12
CA LEU A 138 22.31 -4.72 -33.73
C LEU A 138 22.29 -5.89 -34.70
N LEU A 139 22.55 -5.65 -36.01
CA LEU A 139 22.49 -6.66 -37.03
C LEU A 139 23.89 -7.13 -37.44
N ARG A 140 23.97 -8.36 -37.97
CA ARG A 140 25.21 -8.86 -38.53
C ARG A 140 25.54 -8.12 -39.82
N LYS A 141 26.81 -8.04 -40.16
CA LYS A 141 27.27 -7.37 -41.39
C LYS A 141 26.63 -7.89 -42.67
N ASP A 142 26.31 -9.17 -42.70
CA ASP A 142 25.69 -9.82 -43.89
C ASP A 142 24.17 -9.59 -43.96
N ASP A 143 23.55 -9.14 -42.87
CA ASP A 143 22.11 -8.90 -42.78
C ASP A 143 21.71 -7.42 -42.94
N PHE A 144 22.69 -6.52 -43.06
CA PHE A 144 22.49 -5.08 -43.20
C PHE A 144 23.36 -4.51 -44.31
N HIS A 145 22.75 -3.91 -45.33
CA HIS A 145 23.42 -3.23 -46.43
C HIS A 145 22.81 -1.85 -46.68
N ILE A 146 23.65 -0.95 -47.20
CA ILE A 146 23.20 0.38 -47.62
C ILE A 146 23.24 0.36 -49.15
N ILE A 147 22.13 0.68 -49.78
CA ILE A 147 22.00 0.76 -51.24
C ILE A 147 21.56 2.19 -51.62
N HIS A 148 22.01 2.66 -52.77
CA HIS A 148 21.60 3.93 -53.33
C HIS A 148 20.70 3.72 -54.54
N LEU A 149 19.49 4.25 -54.47
CA LEU A 149 18.51 4.14 -55.54
C LEU A 149 18.00 5.57 -55.90
N ASN A 150 18.13 5.99 -57.17
CA ASN A 150 17.65 7.32 -57.60
C ASN A 150 18.10 8.50 -56.71
N ASN A 151 19.34 8.49 -56.26
CA ASN A 151 19.92 9.45 -55.32
C ASN A 151 19.39 9.37 -53.87
N GLU A 152 18.55 8.40 -53.57
CA GLU A 152 18.09 8.16 -52.17
C GLU A 152 18.87 6.98 -51.56
N GLU A 153 19.18 7.13 -50.28
CA GLU A 153 19.81 6.05 -49.47
C GLU A 153 18.71 5.17 -48.91
N LEU A 154 18.81 3.85 -49.16
CA LEU A 154 17.92 2.84 -48.62
C LEU A 154 18.74 1.86 -47.77
N LEU A 155 18.16 1.45 -46.64
CA LEU A 155 18.70 0.40 -45.79
C LEU A 155 18.06 -0.93 -46.20
N GLU A 156 18.85 -1.86 -46.74
CA GLU A 156 18.43 -3.24 -47.06
C GLU A 156 18.69 -4.15 -45.88
N ILE A 157 17.68 -4.91 -45.45
CA ILE A 157 17.73 -5.75 -44.27
C ILE A 157 17.27 -7.18 -44.61
N ASN A 158 18.07 -8.13 -44.16
CA ASN A 158 17.79 -9.56 -44.26
C ASN A 158 17.18 -10.09 -42.96
N ALA A 159 15.88 -9.95 -42.79
CA ALA A 159 15.17 -10.40 -41.59
C ALA A 159 13.73 -10.81 -41.92
N ASN A 160 13.08 -11.47 -40.99
CA ASN A 160 11.63 -11.65 -41.06
C ASN A 160 10.92 -10.31 -40.86
N TYR A 161 10.01 -9.93 -41.74
CA TYR A 161 9.35 -8.61 -41.76
C TYR A 161 8.64 -8.30 -40.44
N GLU A 162 7.77 -9.17 -39.96
CA GLU A 162 6.99 -8.95 -38.75
C GLU A 162 7.86 -8.85 -37.47
N ARG A 163 8.89 -9.69 -37.38
CA ARG A 163 9.85 -9.67 -36.29
C ARG A 163 10.69 -8.40 -36.29
N PHE A 164 11.09 -7.98 -37.47
CA PHE A 164 11.89 -6.76 -37.63
C PHE A 164 11.09 -5.50 -37.23
N LEU A 165 9.84 -5.38 -37.69
CA LEU A 165 8.99 -4.26 -37.36
C LEU A 165 8.84 -4.03 -35.83
N ASN A 166 8.85 -5.11 -35.05
CA ASN A 166 8.69 -5.06 -33.62
C ASN A 166 10.02 -5.21 -32.84
N MET A 167 11.16 -5.16 -33.53
CA MET A 167 12.48 -5.29 -32.92
C MET A 167 12.79 -4.02 -32.08
N PRO A 168 13.14 -4.14 -30.79
CA PRO A 168 13.56 -3.01 -30.00
C PRO A 168 14.91 -2.48 -30.50
N LEU A 169 14.95 -1.20 -30.82
CA LEU A 169 16.13 -0.49 -31.33
C LEU A 169 16.91 0.25 -30.24
N GLY A 170 16.37 0.26 -29.00
CA GLY A 170 16.83 1.12 -27.93
C GLY A 170 16.17 2.51 -27.96
N ILE A 171 16.49 3.31 -26.96
CA ILE A 171 15.99 4.69 -26.86
C ILE A 171 16.86 5.60 -27.76
N PHE A 172 16.22 6.46 -28.53
CA PHE A 172 16.89 7.36 -29.45
C PHE A 172 17.23 8.71 -28.80
N LYS A 173 18.42 9.23 -29.04
CA LYS A 173 18.85 10.56 -28.61
C LYS A 173 17.99 11.65 -29.22
N THR A 174 17.56 11.46 -30.48
CA THR A 174 16.67 12.38 -31.18
C THR A 174 15.34 12.52 -30.42
N THR A 175 14.72 11.41 -29.95
CA THR A 175 13.52 11.44 -29.14
C THR A 175 13.76 12.15 -27.80
N VAL A 176 14.87 11.85 -27.11
CA VAL A 176 15.24 12.49 -25.84
C VAL A 176 15.39 14.00 -25.99
N LYS A 177 16.07 14.48 -27.04
CA LYS A 177 16.23 15.92 -27.32
C LYS A 177 14.89 16.62 -27.58
N LYS A 178 13.98 15.97 -28.32
CA LYS A 178 12.63 16.53 -28.54
C LYS A 178 11.87 16.68 -27.24
N VAL A 179 11.90 15.67 -26.38
CA VAL A 179 11.25 15.77 -25.06
C VAL A 179 11.91 16.87 -24.21
N GLU A 180 13.22 16.99 -24.24
CA GLU A 180 13.93 18.06 -23.51
C GLU A 180 13.48 19.46 -23.91
N GLN A 181 13.19 19.68 -25.21
CA GLN A 181 12.70 20.96 -25.74
C GLN A 181 11.33 21.36 -25.18
N THR A 182 10.49 20.39 -24.76
CA THR A 182 9.20 20.67 -24.09
C THR A 182 9.39 21.28 -22.71
N GLY A 183 10.60 21.20 -22.15
CA GLY A 183 10.93 21.66 -20.81
C GLY A 183 10.50 20.70 -19.69
N LEU A 184 9.94 19.52 -20.01
CA LEU A 184 9.58 18.46 -19.07
C LEU A 184 10.80 17.59 -18.73
N TYR A 185 10.72 16.85 -17.59
CA TYR A 185 11.68 15.81 -17.26
C TYR A 185 11.42 14.55 -18.11
N ILE A 186 12.38 13.63 -18.08
CA ILE A 186 12.37 12.42 -18.89
C ILE A 186 12.55 11.21 -18.00
N VAL A 187 11.60 10.26 -18.05
CA VAL A 187 11.72 8.93 -17.45
C VAL A 187 12.04 7.95 -18.57
N LEU A 188 13.26 7.40 -18.56
CA LEU A 188 13.67 6.44 -19.57
C LEU A 188 13.15 5.05 -19.23
N ARG A 189 12.60 4.35 -20.23
CA ARG A 189 12.04 3.01 -20.09
C ARG A 189 12.73 1.99 -21.00
N PRO A 190 14.02 1.70 -20.75
CA PRO A 190 14.75 0.73 -21.56
C PRO A 190 14.22 -0.69 -21.35
N MET A 191 14.22 -1.48 -22.43
CA MET A 191 13.94 -2.92 -22.42
C MET A 191 15.25 -3.71 -22.32
N ASN A 192 15.23 -4.84 -21.64
CA ASN A 192 16.36 -5.77 -21.69
C ASN A 192 16.43 -6.44 -23.09
N VAL A 193 17.64 -6.58 -23.60
CA VAL A 193 17.89 -7.34 -24.83
C VAL A 193 18.55 -8.67 -24.48
N PRO A 194 18.20 -9.78 -25.15
CA PRO A 194 18.84 -11.07 -24.92
C PRO A 194 20.35 -10.97 -25.12
N HIS A 195 21.10 -11.45 -24.13
CA HIS A 195 22.58 -11.41 -24.16
C HIS A 195 23.18 -10.02 -24.25
N ALA A 196 22.56 -9.04 -23.56
CA ALA A 196 23.06 -7.68 -23.49
C ALA A 196 24.56 -7.63 -23.18
N THR A 197 25.29 -6.85 -23.94
CA THR A 197 26.73 -6.61 -23.81
C THR A 197 27.02 -5.31 -23.04
N ARG A 198 28.30 -5.06 -22.74
CA ARG A 198 28.68 -3.74 -22.18
C ARG A 198 28.42 -2.61 -23.17
N GLU A 199 28.62 -2.85 -24.47
CA GLU A 199 28.36 -1.88 -25.52
C GLU A 199 26.87 -1.44 -25.55
N ASP A 200 25.94 -2.36 -25.27
CA ASP A 200 24.52 -2.02 -25.17
C ASP A 200 24.24 -1.09 -24.00
N ILE A 201 24.92 -1.30 -22.88
CA ILE A 201 24.80 -0.45 -21.69
C ILE A 201 25.49 0.89 -21.92
N ASP A 202 26.65 0.92 -22.56
CA ASP A 202 27.35 2.16 -22.93
C ASP A 202 26.52 3.01 -23.89
N GLN A 203 25.87 2.36 -24.86
CA GLN A 203 24.91 3.02 -25.73
C GLN A 203 23.75 3.64 -24.95
N PHE A 204 23.15 2.89 -24.00
CA PHE A 204 22.12 3.41 -23.12
C PHE A 204 22.62 4.62 -22.33
N PHE A 205 23.79 4.56 -21.72
CA PHE A 205 24.35 5.69 -20.99
C PHE A 205 24.69 6.87 -21.90
N SER A 206 25.05 6.62 -23.15
CA SER A 206 25.24 7.69 -24.12
C SER A 206 23.96 8.46 -24.44
N VAL A 207 22.80 7.79 -24.34
CA VAL A 207 21.48 8.43 -24.40
C VAL A 207 21.18 9.19 -23.11
N VAL A 208 21.46 8.59 -21.95
CA VAL A 208 21.33 9.25 -20.64
C VAL A 208 22.12 10.57 -20.61
N ASP A 209 23.37 10.55 -21.04
CA ASP A 209 24.27 11.69 -21.02
C ASP A 209 23.91 12.76 -22.07
N SER A 210 22.96 12.47 -22.99
CA SER A 210 22.54 13.43 -24.02
C SER A 210 21.59 14.52 -23.50
N SER A 211 21.02 14.37 -22.28
CA SER A 211 20.13 15.33 -21.64
C SER A 211 20.34 15.44 -20.14
N GLY A 212 20.35 16.65 -19.63
CA GLY A 212 20.37 16.93 -18.19
C GLY A 212 19.02 16.79 -17.48
N LYS A 213 17.95 16.44 -18.22
CA LYS A 213 16.59 16.35 -17.66
C LYS A 213 16.12 14.94 -17.35
N ILE A 214 16.97 13.93 -17.44
CA ILE A 214 16.63 12.57 -17.06
C ILE A 214 16.37 12.52 -15.55
N SER A 215 15.16 12.10 -15.17
CA SER A 215 14.75 12.05 -13.75
C SER A 215 14.95 10.68 -13.12
N ALA A 216 14.65 9.61 -13.86
CA ALA A 216 14.68 8.24 -13.32
C ALA A 216 14.72 7.19 -14.44
N ILE A 217 15.07 5.95 -14.06
CA ILE A 217 15.08 4.78 -14.95
C ILE A 217 13.97 3.81 -14.51
N LEU A 218 13.03 3.57 -15.41
CA LEU A 218 11.88 2.68 -15.25
C LEU A 218 11.95 1.55 -16.28
N PHE A 219 12.47 0.40 -15.91
CA PHE A 219 12.63 -0.71 -16.86
C PHE A 219 11.30 -1.18 -17.45
N GLN A 220 11.34 -1.58 -18.71
CA GLN A 220 10.21 -2.18 -19.41
C GLN A 220 10.31 -3.71 -19.39
N GLY A 221 9.15 -4.39 -19.33
CA GLY A 221 9.10 -5.85 -19.35
C GLY A 221 9.44 -6.48 -17.99
N LYS A 222 9.98 -7.71 -18.03
CA LYS A 222 10.17 -8.56 -16.85
C LYS A 222 11.59 -8.53 -16.26
N GLU A 223 12.50 -7.81 -16.88
CA GLU A 223 13.94 -7.81 -16.53
C GLU A 223 14.51 -6.40 -16.63
N ALA A 224 15.48 -6.10 -15.76
CA ALA A 224 16.28 -4.89 -15.88
C ALA A 224 17.27 -5.03 -17.05
N LEU A 225 17.61 -3.90 -17.70
CA LEU A 225 18.61 -3.86 -18.76
C LEU A 225 19.92 -4.54 -18.29
N GLY A 226 20.48 -5.39 -19.14
CA GLY A 226 21.73 -6.13 -18.86
C GLY A 226 21.60 -7.30 -17.89
N TYR A 227 20.39 -7.66 -17.46
CA TYR A 227 20.16 -8.83 -16.61
C TYR A 227 20.39 -10.13 -17.41
N PRO A 228 21.02 -11.16 -16.82
CA PRO A 228 21.69 -11.16 -15.51
C PRO A 228 23.17 -10.71 -15.56
N ALA A 229 23.83 -10.78 -16.73
CA ALA A 229 25.29 -10.78 -16.86
C ALA A 229 25.93 -9.39 -16.66
N GLN A 230 25.26 -8.32 -17.04
CA GLN A 230 25.78 -6.94 -17.03
C GLN A 230 25.17 -6.06 -15.95
N LEU A 231 24.44 -6.63 -14.99
CA LEU A 231 23.72 -5.87 -13.96
C LEU A 231 24.66 -5.03 -13.08
N GLU A 232 25.86 -5.55 -12.74
CA GLU A 232 26.86 -4.81 -11.96
C GLU A 232 27.46 -3.64 -12.75
N TYR A 233 27.63 -3.82 -14.06
CA TYR A 233 28.11 -2.74 -14.93
C TYR A 233 27.09 -1.62 -15.06
N LEU A 234 25.82 -1.98 -15.25
CA LEU A 234 24.70 -1.02 -15.22
C LEU A 234 24.63 -0.28 -13.88
N LEU A 235 24.77 -0.99 -12.76
CA LEU A 235 24.77 -0.40 -11.42
C LEU A 235 25.85 0.66 -11.25
N GLY A 236 27.05 0.40 -11.75
CA GLY A 236 28.16 1.36 -11.74
C GLY A 236 27.79 2.68 -12.41
N GLY A 237 27.25 2.60 -13.63
CA GLY A 237 26.84 3.78 -14.38
C GLY A 237 25.65 4.54 -13.79
N LEU A 238 24.68 3.83 -13.15
CA LEU A 238 23.57 4.47 -12.45
C LEU A 238 24.05 5.25 -11.21
N LYS A 239 24.97 4.67 -10.43
CA LYS A 239 25.58 5.33 -9.26
C LYS A 239 26.34 6.59 -9.63
N GLU A 240 27.14 6.52 -10.68
CA GLU A 240 27.94 7.65 -11.16
C GLU A 240 27.05 8.85 -11.53
N ARG A 241 25.86 8.58 -12.05
CA ARG A 241 24.90 9.60 -12.50
C ARG A 241 23.81 9.92 -11.47
N HIS A 242 23.84 9.29 -10.30
CA HIS A 242 22.83 9.43 -9.24
C HIS A 242 21.38 9.25 -9.75
N LEU A 243 21.16 8.30 -10.67
CA LEU A 243 19.85 8.06 -11.26
C LEU A 243 19.08 7.02 -10.44
N PRO A 244 17.89 7.37 -9.92
CA PRO A 244 17.07 6.44 -9.18
C PRO A 244 16.45 5.37 -10.10
N VAL A 245 16.37 4.15 -9.56
CA VAL A 245 15.61 3.06 -10.17
C VAL A 245 14.16 3.14 -9.70
N VAL A 246 13.22 2.98 -10.65
CA VAL A 246 11.80 3.02 -10.35
C VAL A 246 11.26 1.61 -10.15
N LEU A 247 10.51 1.39 -9.06
CA LEU A 247 9.81 0.13 -8.78
C LEU A 247 8.30 0.32 -8.95
N ILE A 248 7.71 -0.46 -9.84
CA ILE A 248 6.28 -0.43 -10.14
C ILE A 248 5.52 -1.20 -9.07
N GLU A 249 4.54 -0.58 -8.43
CA GLU A 249 3.68 -1.26 -7.46
C GLU A 249 2.87 -2.37 -8.16
N ALA A 250 2.82 -3.57 -7.56
CA ALA A 250 2.04 -4.68 -8.09
C ALA A 250 0.53 -4.38 -8.08
N GLN A 251 -0.21 -4.90 -9.07
CA GLN A 251 -1.66 -4.67 -9.20
C GLN A 251 -2.45 -5.10 -7.96
N ASN A 252 -2.01 -6.16 -7.27
CA ASN A 252 -2.60 -6.60 -6.00
C ASN A 252 -2.19 -5.74 -4.81
N GLN A 253 -1.42 -4.67 -5.03
CA GLN A 253 -0.90 -3.74 -4.03
C GLN A 253 -0.02 -4.42 -2.96
N LEU A 254 0.59 -5.55 -3.26
CA LEU A 254 1.54 -6.25 -2.39
C LEU A 254 2.91 -6.30 -3.06
N GLY A 255 3.82 -5.45 -2.60
CA GLY A 255 5.16 -5.34 -3.16
C GLY A 255 5.17 -4.70 -4.54
N PHE A 256 5.99 -5.24 -5.44
CA PHE A 256 6.26 -4.70 -6.76
C PHE A 256 5.95 -5.71 -7.85
N GLU A 257 5.67 -5.21 -9.07
CA GLU A 257 5.68 -6.04 -10.26
C GLU A 257 7.03 -6.74 -10.40
N ARG A 258 6.98 -8.01 -10.77
CA ARG A 258 8.20 -8.80 -10.87
C ARG A 258 9.02 -8.37 -12.08
N GLN A 259 10.16 -7.75 -11.79
CA GLN A 259 11.19 -7.40 -12.76
C GLN A 259 12.53 -7.89 -12.22
N ASP A 260 13.08 -8.94 -12.83
CA ASP A 260 14.31 -9.56 -12.35
C ASP A 260 15.49 -8.58 -12.51
N GLY A 261 16.29 -8.43 -11.45
CA GLY A 261 17.39 -7.48 -11.36
C GLY A 261 17.07 -6.15 -10.67
N THR A 262 15.86 -5.63 -10.77
CA THR A 262 15.52 -4.29 -10.24
C THR A 262 15.68 -4.17 -8.73
N LEU A 263 15.21 -5.16 -7.96
CA LEU A 263 15.42 -5.17 -6.50
C LEU A 263 16.90 -5.30 -6.12
N THR A 264 17.68 -6.02 -6.91
CA THR A 264 19.13 -6.14 -6.70
C THR A 264 19.82 -4.80 -6.92
N LEU A 265 19.47 -4.09 -8.01
CA LEU A 265 19.97 -2.73 -8.27
C LEU A 265 19.60 -1.80 -7.11
N SER A 266 18.35 -1.73 -6.72
CA SER A 266 17.87 -0.88 -5.62
C SER A 266 18.61 -1.14 -4.30
N ASN A 267 18.79 -2.40 -3.91
CA ASN A 267 19.51 -2.77 -2.69
C ASN A 267 20.99 -2.39 -2.75
N LYS A 268 21.65 -2.60 -3.89
CA LYS A 268 23.08 -2.33 -4.06
C LYS A 268 23.38 -0.85 -4.34
N ASP A 269 22.40 -0.09 -4.81
CA ASP A 269 22.48 1.36 -5.03
C ASP A 269 22.15 2.19 -3.77
N GLY A 270 22.15 1.56 -2.59
CA GLY A 270 21.85 2.24 -1.35
C GLY A 270 20.40 2.72 -1.24
N TYR A 271 19.47 2.04 -1.89
CA TYR A 271 18.03 2.36 -1.93
C TYR A 271 17.68 3.68 -2.64
N ASN A 272 18.51 4.12 -3.59
CA ASN A 272 18.19 5.22 -4.50
C ASN A 272 17.05 4.80 -5.44
N THR A 273 15.84 4.84 -4.93
CA THR A 273 14.69 4.17 -5.54
C THR A 273 13.42 4.97 -5.33
N VAL A 274 12.59 5.02 -6.38
CA VAL A 274 11.28 5.67 -6.36
C VAL A 274 10.18 4.63 -6.52
N ARG A 275 9.12 4.72 -5.73
CA ARG A 275 7.90 3.92 -5.92
C ARG A 275 7.00 4.58 -6.93
N LEU A 276 6.54 3.78 -7.90
CA LEU A 276 5.63 4.21 -8.94
C LEU A 276 4.30 3.46 -8.84
N TYR A 277 3.21 4.20 -8.97
CA TYR A 277 1.89 3.63 -9.23
C TYR A 277 1.53 3.80 -10.71
N ALA A 278 1.14 2.69 -11.33
CA ALA A 278 0.60 2.65 -12.67
C ALA A 278 -0.72 1.87 -12.65
N MET A 279 -1.76 2.46 -13.21
CA MET A 279 -3.03 1.78 -13.40
C MET A 279 -3.01 1.01 -14.73
N SER A 280 -3.50 -0.22 -14.73
CA SER A 280 -3.62 -1.00 -15.97
C SER A 280 -4.69 -0.40 -16.89
N LYS A 281 -4.52 -0.56 -18.22
CA LYS A 281 -5.52 -0.11 -19.20
C LYS A 281 -6.87 -0.79 -18.98
N ASP A 282 -6.89 -2.06 -18.59
CA ASP A 282 -8.10 -2.83 -18.31
C ASP A 282 -8.85 -2.36 -17.05
N GLU A 283 -8.11 -1.82 -16.08
CA GLU A 283 -8.68 -1.21 -14.90
C GLU A 283 -9.26 0.17 -15.22
N LEU A 284 -8.52 1.00 -15.98
CA LEU A 284 -8.93 2.35 -16.36
C LEU A 284 -10.27 2.36 -17.12
N ILE A 285 -10.49 1.41 -18.05
CA ILE A 285 -11.72 1.32 -18.84
C ILE A 285 -12.98 1.13 -17.95
N LYS A 286 -12.81 0.56 -16.76
CA LYS A 286 -13.92 0.29 -15.82
C LYS A 286 -14.22 1.45 -14.88
N LEU A 287 -13.40 2.50 -14.90
CA LEU A 287 -13.45 3.60 -13.95
C LEU A 287 -13.83 4.90 -14.65
N ASP A 288 -14.64 5.70 -13.99
CA ASP A 288 -14.82 7.09 -14.41
C ASP A 288 -13.55 7.92 -14.08
N PRO A 289 -13.33 9.06 -14.78
CA PRO A 289 -12.14 9.88 -14.56
C PRO A 289 -11.95 10.36 -13.12
N LYS A 290 -13.03 10.62 -12.36
CA LYS A 290 -12.96 11.04 -10.96
C LYS A 290 -12.53 9.90 -10.06
N GLU A 291 -12.99 8.68 -10.33
CA GLU A 291 -12.57 7.50 -9.56
C GLU A 291 -11.12 7.13 -9.86
N ALA A 292 -10.69 7.22 -11.12
CA ALA A 292 -9.29 7.05 -11.49
C ALA A 292 -8.40 8.08 -10.76
N ALA A 293 -8.79 9.36 -10.77
CA ALA A 293 -8.08 10.41 -10.04
C ALA A 293 -7.99 10.11 -8.54
N SER A 294 -9.07 9.64 -7.92
CA SER A 294 -9.07 9.26 -6.50
C SER A 294 -8.06 8.14 -6.21
N ARG A 295 -7.94 7.12 -7.08
CA ARG A 295 -6.98 6.03 -6.89
C ARG A 295 -5.53 6.50 -6.98
N PHE A 296 -5.18 7.38 -7.92
CA PHE A 296 -3.85 7.98 -8.00
C PHE A 296 -3.54 8.81 -6.75
N TYR A 297 -4.47 9.66 -6.33
CA TYR A 297 -4.34 10.45 -5.12
C TYR A 297 -4.11 9.57 -3.88
N VAL A 298 -4.97 8.57 -3.64
CA VAL A 298 -4.86 7.65 -2.50
C VAL A 298 -3.56 6.85 -2.55
N SER A 299 -3.09 6.42 -3.73
CA SER A 299 -1.81 5.72 -3.84
C SER A 299 -0.64 6.56 -3.37
N THR A 300 -0.65 7.83 -3.68
CA THR A 300 0.40 8.76 -3.31
C THR A 300 0.42 9.03 -1.80
N ILE A 301 -0.73 9.34 -1.20
CA ILE A 301 -0.79 9.69 0.23
C ILE A 301 -0.69 8.48 1.16
N GLU A 302 -1.31 7.34 0.79
CA GLU A 302 -1.39 6.18 1.68
C GLU A 302 -0.25 5.17 1.50
N ARG A 303 0.44 5.18 0.37
CA ARG A 303 1.42 4.14 0.03
C ARG A 303 2.81 4.66 -0.31
N ASN A 304 3.09 5.92 0.04
CA ASN A 304 4.39 6.55 -0.22
C ASN A 304 4.85 6.50 -1.69
N VAL A 305 3.91 6.50 -2.63
CA VAL A 305 4.20 6.62 -4.05
C VAL A 305 4.68 8.04 -4.34
N ARG A 306 5.77 8.18 -5.10
CA ARG A 306 6.33 9.49 -5.50
C ARG A 306 6.42 9.66 -7.01
N MET A 307 5.96 8.66 -7.76
CA MET A 307 5.84 8.75 -9.21
C MET A 307 4.51 8.11 -9.65
N ASN A 308 3.73 8.83 -10.45
CA ASN A 308 2.47 8.36 -11.00
C ASN A 308 2.57 8.29 -12.51
N LEU A 309 2.42 7.11 -13.10
CA LEU A 309 2.37 6.92 -14.55
C LEU A 309 0.91 6.82 -14.99
N PHE A 310 0.43 7.85 -15.69
CA PHE A 310 -0.97 7.96 -16.09
C PHE A 310 -1.21 7.24 -17.42
N PRO A 311 -2.12 6.26 -17.45
CA PRO A 311 -2.59 5.68 -18.70
C PRO A 311 -3.58 6.63 -19.40
N SER A 312 -3.65 6.53 -20.73
CA SER A 312 -4.60 7.28 -21.56
C SER A 312 -5.96 6.57 -21.62
N TYR A 313 -7.04 7.29 -21.40
CA TYR A 313 -8.38 6.87 -21.82
C TYR A 313 -8.41 6.73 -23.35
N LYS A 314 -9.22 5.81 -23.84
CA LYS A 314 -9.42 5.59 -25.27
C LYS A 314 -10.70 6.24 -25.80
N PHE A 315 -11.56 6.70 -24.92
CA PHE A 315 -12.84 7.32 -25.25
C PHE A 315 -12.99 8.62 -24.49
N ALA A 316 -13.45 9.63 -25.19
CA ALA A 316 -13.74 10.93 -24.62
C ALA A 316 -14.97 10.86 -23.69
N ALA A 317 -14.98 11.64 -22.63
CA ALA A 317 -16.07 11.72 -21.67
C ALA A 317 -16.73 13.11 -21.74
N ASN A 318 -18.05 13.15 -21.49
CA ASN A 318 -18.80 14.40 -21.29
C ASN A 318 -18.72 15.43 -22.45
N GLY A 319 -18.55 15.00 -23.70
CA GLY A 319 -18.47 15.88 -24.86
C GLY A 319 -17.15 16.63 -25.01
N GLU A 320 -16.13 16.26 -24.25
CA GLU A 320 -14.75 16.75 -24.38
C GLU A 320 -14.00 15.97 -25.45
N THR A 321 -12.83 16.47 -25.86
CA THR A 321 -11.87 15.66 -26.62
C THR A 321 -11.21 14.61 -25.74
N LEU A 322 -10.54 13.63 -26.35
CA LEU A 322 -9.82 12.61 -25.62
C LEU A 322 -8.69 13.21 -24.76
N SER A 323 -7.95 14.15 -25.35
CA SER A 323 -6.86 14.86 -24.67
C SER A 323 -7.37 15.73 -23.51
N GLU A 324 -8.50 16.40 -23.65
CA GLU A 324 -9.14 17.16 -22.57
C GLU A 324 -9.60 16.25 -21.43
N THR A 325 -10.20 15.09 -21.73
CA THR A 325 -10.59 14.10 -20.74
C THR A 325 -9.38 13.61 -19.92
N ASN A 326 -8.28 13.29 -20.62
CA ASN A 326 -7.04 12.85 -19.96
C ASN A 326 -6.40 14.00 -19.14
N ALA A 327 -6.35 15.20 -19.68
CA ALA A 327 -5.82 16.35 -18.98
C ALA A 327 -6.60 16.68 -17.71
N ARG A 328 -7.92 16.56 -17.75
CA ARG A 328 -8.79 16.86 -16.61
C ARG A 328 -8.58 15.93 -15.44
N TYR A 329 -8.55 14.59 -15.64
CA TYR A 329 -8.36 13.69 -14.50
C TYR A 329 -6.96 13.81 -13.90
N ILE A 330 -5.94 14.13 -14.71
CA ILE A 330 -4.59 14.43 -14.23
C ILE A 330 -4.59 15.70 -13.39
N HIS A 331 -5.27 16.76 -13.88
CA HIS A 331 -5.42 18.00 -13.15
C HIS A 331 -6.12 17.84 -11.80
N ASP A 332 -7.15 16.98 -11.74
CA ASP A 332 -7.83 16.63 -10.47
C ASP A 332 -6.87 15.98 -9.47
N VAL A 333 -6.00 15.08 -9.92
CA VAL A 333 -4.97 14.47 -9.05
C VAL A 333 -3.99 15.53 -8.56
N THR A 334 -3.48 16.37 -9.47
CA THR A 334 -2.53 17.45 -9.17
C THR A 334 -3.09 18.38 -8.10
N ASN A 335 -4.29 18.91 -8.30
CA ASN A 335 -4.93 19.83 -7.35
C ASN A 335 -5.16 19.19 -5.97
N ARG A 336 -5.54 17.92 -5.93
CA ARG A 336 -5.74 17.21 -4.65
C ARG A 336 -4.41 16.98 -3.92
N LEU A 337 -3.34 16.66 -4.63
CA LEU A 337 -2.01 16.47 -4.05
C LEU A 337 -1.44 17.78 -3.52
N GLU A 338 -1.55 18.88 -4.26
CA GLU A 338 -1.11 20.20 -3.83
C GLU A 338 -1.87 20.69 -2.59
N LYS A 339 -3.20 20.50 -2.56
CA LYS A 339 -4.03 20.79 -1.37
C LYS A 339 -3.62 19.97 -0.16
N HIS A 340 -3.11 18.75 -0.37
CA HIS A 340 -2.61 17.88 0.69
C HIS A 340 -1.18 18.22 1.14
N GLY A 341 -0.52 19.19 0.48
CA GLY A 341 0.81 19.67 0.82
C GLY A 341 1.96 19.00 0.06
N PHE A 342 1.67 18.28 -1.04
CA PHE A 342 2.71 17.75 -1.92
C PHE A 342 3.14 18.79 -2.95
N ASN A 343 4.43 18.77 -3.28
CA ASN A 343 4.98 19.51 -4.41
C ASN A 343 4.90 18.65 -5.68
N ILE A 344 4.66 19.27 -6.83
CA ILE A 344 4.64 18.59 -8.12
C ILE A 344 5.94 18.92 -8.87
N GLY A 345 6.73 17.90 -9.23
CA GLY A 345 8.05 18.09 -9.84
C GLY A 345 8.79 16.77 -10.03
N LYS A 346 10.12 16.80 -10.07
CA LYS A 346 10.96 15.59 -10.07
C LYS A 346 10.74 14.80 -8.76
N ALA A 347 10.53 13.49 -8.86
CA ALA A 347 10.27 12.63 -7.72
C ALA A 347 11.35 12.74 -6.64
N SER A 348 10.91 12.96 -5.40
CA SER A 348 11.82 12.87 -4.27
C SER A 348 12.15 11.41 -3.96
N VAL A 349 13.43 11.12 -3.73
CA VAL A 349 13.92 9.85 -3.24
C VAL A 349 13.95 9.89 -1.72
N MET A 350 13.45 8.84 -1.06
CA MET A 350 13.58 8.72 0.39
C MET A 350 15.02 8.49 0.79
N GLU A 351 15.49 9.25 1.77
CA GLU A 351 16.80 9.00 2.36
C GLU A 351 16.88 7.62 3.01
N PRO A 352 17.96 6.85 2.79
CA PRO A 352 18.16 5.56 3.43
C PRO A 352 18.19 5.69 4.95
N TYR A 353 17.22 5.06 5.62
CA TYR A 353 17.10 5.13 7.06
C TYR A 353 17.24 3.75 7.71
N PHE A 354 18.15 3.66 8.67
CA PHE A 354 18.35 2.50 9.54
C PHE A 354 18.49 2.98 10.98
N PRO A 355 17.57 2.61 11.88
CA PRO A 355 17.62 3.04 13.27
C PRO A 355 18.89 2.55 13.99
N SER A 356 19.31 3.30 15.02
CA SER A 356 20.40 2.88 15.91
C SER A 356 20.15 1.48 16.49
N ARG A 357 21.17 0.63 16.48
CA ARG A 357 21.08 -0.73 17.02
C ARG A 357 20.70 -0.75 18.50
N ILE A 358 21.17 0.20 19.31
CA ILE A 358 20.85 0.28 20.74
C ILE A 358 19.38 0.63 20.95
N LEU A 359 18.86 1.63 20.23
CA LEU A 359 17.44 2.02 20.34
C LEU A 359 16.52 0.89 19.89
N ARG A 360 16.91 0.17 18.83
CA ARG A 360 16.15 -0.98 18.36
C ARG A 360 16.19 -2.13 19.37
N ALA A 361 17.35 -2.39 20.00
CA ALA A 361 17.47 -3.39 21.07
C ALA A 361 16.57 -3.07 22.27
N ALA A 362 16.52 -1.80 22.69
CA ALA A 362 15.63 -1.33 23.76
C ALA A 362 14.13 -1.49 23.38
N SER A 363 13.77 -1.14 22.13
CA SER A 363 12.42 -1.35 21.62
C SER A 363 12.03 -2.85 21.58
N ILE A 364 12.94 -3.73 21.16
CA ILE A 364 12.78 -5.19 21.17
C ILE A 364 12.56 -5.71 22.59
N ALA A 365 13.33 -5.23 23.56
CA ALA A 365 13.17 -5.63 24.98
C ALA A 365 11.77 -5.27 25.50
N GLY A 366 11.32 -4.04 25.28
CA GLY A 366 9.98 -3.61 25.70
C GLY A 366 8.85 -4.36 25.00
N ALA A 367 8.99 -4.64 23.70
CA ALA A 367 8.02 -5.44 22.94
C ALA A 367 7.95 -6.88 23.44
N ALA A 368 9.09 -7.47 23.78
CA ALA A 368 9.17 -8.80 24.37
C ALA A 368 8.44 -8.87 25.72
N SER A 369 8.68 -7.88 26.59
CA SER A 369 7.95 -7.75 27.89
C SER A 369 6.45 -7.56 27.69
N LEU A 370 6.01 -6.80 26.67
CA LEU A 370 4.58 -6.66 26.32
C LEU A 370 3.97 -8.02 25.93
N CYS A 371 4.68 -8.81 25.12
CA CYS A 371 4.25 -10.16 24.77
C CYS A 371 4.16 -11.07 26.00
N VAL A 372 5.12 -10.97 26.92
CA VAL A 372 5.09 -11.73 28.19
C VAL A 372 3.86 -11.34 29.02
N VAL A 373 3.58 -10.04 29.18
CA VAL A 373 2.38 -9.58 29.90
C VAL A 373 1.11 -10.14 29.25
N ALA A 374 0.98 -10.09 27.93
CA ALA A 374 -0.17 -10.63 27.20
C ALA A 374 -0.34 -12.14 27.48
N ILE A 375 0.74 -12.93 27.45
CA ILE A 375 0.72 -14.36 27.75
C ILE A 375 0.30 -14.62 29.21
N LEU A 376 0.80 -13.85 30.17
CA LEU A 376 0.44 -13.98 31.58
C LEU A 376 -1.03 -13.66 31.84
N LEU A 377 -1.63 -12.76 31.07
CA LEU A 377 -3.07 -12.44 31.17
C LEU A 377 -3.94 -13.55 30.57
N ILE A 378 -3.51 -14.19 29.49
CA ILE A 378 -4.22 -15.31 28.86
C ILE A 378 -4.11 -16.57 29.73
N VAL A 379 -2.93 -16.79 30.32
CA VAL A 379 -2.58 -18.04 31.06
C VAL A 379 -2.15 -17.68 32.49
N PRO A 380 -3.10 -17.39 33.40
CA PRO A 380 -2.82 -16.85 34.75
C PRO A 380 -1.92 -17.73 35.62
N PHE A 381 -1.91 -19.06 35.44
CA PHE A 381 -1.06 -19.95 36.25
C PHE A 381 0.45 -19.70 36.00
N LEU A 382 0.82 -19.11 34.86
CA LEU A 382 2.21 -18.76 34.54
C LEU A 382 2.72 -17.55 35.34
N VAL A 383 1.85 -16.80 36.00
CA VAL A 383 2.26 -15.58 36.73
C VAL A 383 3.28 -15.89 37.83
N LYS A 384 3.20 -17.08 38.47
CA LYS A 384 4.21 -17.51 39.44
C LYS A 384 5.61 -17.69 38.85
N TYR A 385 5.71 -17.86 37.52
CA TYR A 385 6.95 -18.00 36.77
C TYR A 385 7.28 -16.72 35.94
N ALA A 386 6.62 -15.62 36.18
CA ALA A 386 6.76 -14.44 35.38
C ALA A 386 8.22 -13.93 35.28
N TRP A 387 8.99 -13.98 36.37
CA TRP A 387 10.41 -13.61 36.36
C TRP A 387 11.29 -14.52 35.47
N PRO A 388 11.31 -15.85 35.67
CA PRO A 388 12.07 -16.73 34.78
C PRO A 388 11.66 -16.58 33.31
N ILE A 389 10.36 -16.44 33.01
CA ILE A 389 9.85 -16.26 31.65
C ILE A 389 10.40 -14.96 31.06
N GLU A 390 10.32 -13.84 31.79
CA GLU A 390 10.83 -12.56 31.31
C GLU A 390 12.34 -12.60 31.04
N VAL A 391 13.13 -13.16 31.97
CA VAL A 391 14.59 -13.26 31.80
C VAL A 391 14.94 -14.15 30.59
N ILE A 392 14.28 -15.29 30.44
CA ILE A 392 14.51 -16.18 29.29
C ILE A 392 14.15 -15.48 27.98
N VAL A 393 12.97 -14.85 27.90
CA VAL A 393 12.50 -14.15 26.70
C VAL A 393 13.40 -12.96 26.37
N PHE A 394 13.82 -12.19 27.38
CA PHE A 394 14.75 -11.08 27.20
C PHE A 394 16.09 -11.57 26.63
N LEU A 395 16.73 -12.54 27.28
CA LEU A 395 18.01 -13.07 26.82
C LEU A 395 17.91 -13.68 25.42
N PHE A 396 16.85 -14.43 25.15
CA PHE A 396 16.62 -15.05 23.86
C PHE A 396 16.45 -14.01 22.75
N THR A 397 15.60 -13.00 22.96
CA THR A 397 15.35 -11.96 21.96
C THR A 397 16.59 -11.10 21.72
N GLN A 398 17.34 -10.73 22.75
CA GLN A 398 18.58 -9.98 22.59
C GLN A 398 19.64 -10.82 21.89
N THR A 399 19.81 -12.09 22.22
CA THR A 399 20.75 -12.98 21.52
C THR A 399 20.43 -13.08 20.04
N LEU A 400 19.18 -13.34 19.67
CA LEU A 400 18.74 -13.41 18.27
C LEU A 400 19.01 -12.08 17.52
N TYR A 401 18.77 -10.95 18.18
CA TYR A 401 19.02 -9.64 17.58
C TYR A 401 20.49 -9.40 17.26
N TRP A 402 21.39 -9.69 18.23
CA TRP A 402 22.82 -9.43 18.07
C TRP A 402 23.55 -10.48 17.23
N THR A 403 22.97 -11.67 17.02
CA THR A 403 23.56 -12.76 16.20
C THR A 403 23.11 -12.75 14.74
N GLY A 404 22.36 -11.72 14.29
CA GLY A 404 21.99 -11.54 12.87
C GLY A 404 20.63 -12.11 12.45
N TYR A 405 19.87 -12.73 13.35
CA TYR A 405 18.51 -13.20 13.09
C TYR A 405 17.43 -12.12 13.27
N GLU A 406 17.84 -10.85 13.16
CA GLU A 406 16.98 -9.69 13.43
C GLU A 406 15.72 -9.62 12.57
N ALA A 407 15.76 -10.07 11.31
CA ALA A 407 14.65 -9.94 10.37
C ALA A 407 13.43 -10.76 10.81
N ILE A 408 13.64 -12.01 11.22
CA ILE A 408 12.57 -12.91 11.70
C ILE A 408 12.08 -12.44 13.07
N LEU A 409 13.00 -12.10 13.97
CA LEU A 409 12.67 -11.61 15.31
C LEU A 409 11.80 -10.37 15.27
N ARG A 410 12.14 -9.39 14.44
CA ARG A 410 11.38 -8.14 14.29
C ARG A 410 9.95 -8.40 13.83
N GLN A 411 9.75 -9.26 12.83
CA GLN A 411 8.41 -9.63 12.35
C GLN A 411 7.61 -10.40 13.43
N ALA A 412 8.24 -11.32 14.15
CA ALA A 412 7.61 -12.08 15.23
C ALA A 412 7.17 -11.15 16.38
N LEU A 413 8.02 -10.25 16.82
CA LEU A 413 7.69 -9.28 17.88
C LEU A 413 6.64 -8.25 17.43
N ALA A 414 6.70 -7.79 16.18
CA ALA A 414 5.66 -6.93 15.63
C ALA A 414 4.28 -7.63 15.60
N LEU A 415 4.25 -8.92 15.23
CA LEU A 415 3.05 -9.74 15.35
C LEU A 415 2.61 -9.89 16.81
N GLY A 416 3.56 -10.17 17.71
CA GLY A 416 3.30 -10.25 19.15
C GLY A 416 2.70 -8.97 19.73
N CYS A 417 3.21 -7.81 19.35
CA CYS A 417 2.65 -6.51 19.74
C CYS A 417 1.26 -6.26 19.13
N ALA A 418 1.06 -6.62 17.85
CA ALA A 418 -0.22 -6.46 17.18
C ALA A 418 -1.34 -7.30 17.81
N VAL A 419 -1.01 -8.48 18.33
CA VAL A 419 -1.93 -9.36 19.03
C VAL A 419 -2.02 -9.00 20.52
N GLY A 420 -0.89 -8.84 21.17
CA GLY A 420 -0.79 -8.66 22.63
C GLY A 420 -1.39 -7.35 23.11
N THR A 421 -1.25 -6.26 22.36
CA THR A 421 -1.78 -4.96 22.78
C THR A 421 -3.30 -4.95 22.88
N PRO A 422 -4.09 -5.34 21.86
CA PRO A 422 -5.54 -5.43 22.00
C PRO A 422 -5.97 -6.35 23.14
N VAL A 423 -5.24 -7.46 23.36
CA VAL A 423 -5.48 -8.40 24.46
C VAL A 423 -5.30 -7.73 25.82
N ILE A 424 -4.22 -6.97 26.01
CA ILE A 424 -3.97 -6.22 27.26
C ILE A 424 -5.03 -5.14 27.47
N VAL A 425 -5.34 -4.35 26.45
CA VAL A 425 -6.34 -3.29 26.51
C VAL A 425 -7.70 -3.85 26.87
N MET A 426 -8.12 -4.92 26.23
CA MET A 426 -9.40 -5.57 26.50
C MET A 426 -9.44 -6.28 27.85
N SER A 427 -8.32 -6.81 28.33
CA SER A 427 -8.23 -7.34 29.68
C SER A 427 -8.48 -6.25 30.73
N LEU A 428 -7.86 -5.06 30.55
CA LEU A 428 -8.07 -3.92 31.43
C LEU A 428 -9.52 -3.40 31.38
N PHE A 429 -10.10 -3.32 30.18
CA PHE A 429 -11.51 -2.97 29.99
C PHE A 429 -12.44 -3.96 30.70
N MET A 430 -12.22 -5.27 30.55
CA MET A 430 -13.01 -6.29 31.22
C MET A 430 -12.85 -6.26 32.73
N ASP A 431 -11.65 -5.99 33.25
CA ASP A 431 -11.42 -5.84 34.70
C ASP A 431 -12.17 -4.63 35.26
N TYR A 432 -12.22 -3.52 34.49
CA TYR A 432 -13.06 -2.37 34.82
C TYR A 432 -14.55 -2.76 34.87
N CYS A 433 -15.05 -3.47 33.86
CA CYS A 433 -16.44 -3.94 33.83
C CYS A 433 -16.79 -4.86 35.01
N VAL A 434 -15.87 -5.75 35.41
CA VAL A 434 -16.06 -6.63 36.59
C VAL A 434 -16.16 -5.84 37.88
N GLN A 435 -15.29 -4.81 38.07
CA GLN A 435 -15.33 -3.95 39.24
C GLN A 435 -16.65 -3.17 39.33
N LYS A 436 -17.11 -2.66 38.19
CA LYS A 436 -18.42 -1.96 38.14
C LYS A 436 -19.60 -2.88 38.41
N LYS A 437 -19.56 -4.11 37.92
CA LYS A 437 -20.61 -5.12 38.19
C LYS A 437 -20.71 -5.50 39.65
N GLN A 438 -19.64 -5.39 40.40
CA GLN A 438 -19.63 -5.66 41.87
C GLN A 438 -20.12 -4.47 42.72
N SER A 439 -19.97 -3.25 42.23
CA SER A 439 -20.53 -2.08 42.92
C SER A 439 -22.04 -2.01 42.65
N ALA A 440 -22.84 -1.88 43.72
CA ALA A 440 -24.29 -1.82 43.63
C ALA A 440 -24.74 -0.72 42.63
N PHE A 441 -25.40 -1.10 41.56
CA PHE A 441 -25.84 -0.21 40.51
C PHE A 441 -27.00 0.67 41.04
N LYS A 442 -26.74 1.97 41.24
CA LYS A 442 -27.78 3.01 41.27
C LYS A 442 -28.18 3.30 39.80
N ASN A 443 -29.41 3.73 39.58
CA ASN A 443 -29.87 4.20 38.26
C ASN A 443 -28.89 5.26 37.73
N ILE A 444 -28.06 4.88 36.78
CA ILE A 444 -27.08 5.75 36.14
C ILE A 444 -27.76 6.41 34.94
N GLY A 445 -27.76 7.74 34.93
CA GLY A 445 -28.32 8.50 33.81
C GLY A 445 -27.51 8.28 32.49
N TRP A 446 -28.19 8.34 31.37
CA TRP A 446 -27.60 8.16 30.05
C TRP A 446 -26.42 9.09 29.73
N GLY A 447 -26.46 10.34 30.30
CA GLY A 447 -25.35 11.28 30.14
C GLY A 447 -24.07 10.81 30.84
N HIS A 448 -24.19 10.26 32.07
CA HIS A 448 -23.04 9.70 32.77
C HIS A 448 -22.47 8.49 32.05
N LEU A 449 -23.33 7.61 31.56
CA LEU A 449 -22.94 6.43 30.75
C LEU A 449 -22.17 6.83 29.48
N PHE A 450 -22.62 7.88 28.81
CA PHE A 450 -21.97 8.42 27.62
C PHE A 450 -20.56 8.96 27.96
N ILE A 451 -20.42 9.78 28.98
CA ILE A 451 -19.12 10.34 29.40
C ILE A 451 -18.15 9.20 29.77
N GLU A 452 -18.63 8.24 30.56
CA GLU A 452 -17.85 7.04 30.93
C GLU A 452 -17.38 6.26 29.70
N ALA A 453 -18.28 6.06 28.73
CA ALA A 453 -17.95 5.37 27.46
C ALA A 453 -16.89 6.12 26.64
N VAL A 454 -17.01 7.46 26.56
CA VAL A 454 -16.03 8.29 25.84
C VAL A 454 -14.65 8.22 26.51
N LEU A 455 -14.60 8.35 27.83
CA LEU A 455 -13.34 8.26 28.58
C LEU A 455 -12.67 6.88 28.39
N LEU A 456 -13.46 5.81 28.42
CA LEU A 456 -12.94 4.45 28.17
C LEU A 456 -12.50 4.27 26.72
N LEU A 457 -13.22 4.82 25.74
CA LEU A 457 -12.81 4.77 24.34
C LEU A 457 -11.44 5.41 24.15
N TRP A 458 -11.27 6.64 24.63
CA TRP A 458 -10.00 7.35 24.49
C TRP A 458 -8.88 6.68 25.29
N GLY A 459 -9.18 6.16 26.50
CA GLY A 459 -8.22 5.38 27.28
C GLY A 459 -7.76 4.11 26.56
N CYS A 460 -8.68 3.32 26.03
CA CYS A 460 -8.37 2.12 25.26
C CYS A 460 -7.59 2.47 23.96
N GLY A 461 -8.00 3.54 23.27
CA GLY A 461 -7.34 4.01 22.04
C GLY A 461 -5.89 4.44 22.29
N ILE A 462 -5.63 5.24 23.34
CA ILE A 462 -4.26 5.65 23.71
C ILE A 462 -3.39 4.42 24.04
N LEU A 463 -3.92 3.47 24.80
CA LEU A 463 -3.20 2.24 25.10
C LEU A 463 -2.93 1.39 23.83
N SER A 464 -3.86 1.34 22.89
CA SER A 464 -3.68 0.67 21.60
C SER A 464 -2.58 1.33 20.77
N LEU A 465 -2.43 2.65 20.82
CA LEU A 465 -1.35 3.37 20.15
C LEU A 465 0.04 3.00 20.69
N ILE A 466 0.17 2.51 21.91
CA ILE A 466 1.46 1.98 22.45
C ILE A 466 1.93 0.79 21.60
N GLY A 467 1.03 -0.17 21.31
CA GLY A 467 1.36 -1.29 20.43
C GLY A 467 1.66 -0.87 19.00
N ALA A 468 0.93 0.13 18.50
CA ALA A 468 1.15 0.74 17.21
C ALA A 468 2.56 1.36 17.08
N ILE A 469 3.01 2.09 18.10
CA ILE A 469 4.36 2.66 18.19
C ILE A 469 5.43 1.56 18.19
N TYR A 470 5.21 0.43 18.89
CA TYR A 470 6.13 -0.70 18.84
C TYR A 470 6.26 -1.28 17.44
N ILE A 471 5.14 -1.53 16.76
CA ILE A 471 5.15 -2.07 15.39
C ILE A 471 5.92 -1.12 14.47
N SER A 472 5.58 0.17 14.52
CA SER A 472 6.27 1.19 13.75
C SER A 472 7.77 1.21 14.05
N GLY A 473 8.18 1.29 15.31
CA GLY A 473 9.59 1.38 15.71
C GLY A 473 10.42 0.14 15.35
N ILE A 474 9.88 -1.06 15.62
CA ILE A 474 10.58 -2.33 15.37
C ILE A 474 10.78 -2.58 13.88
N LEU A 475 9.77 -2.29 13.05
CA LEU A 475 9.84 -2.54 11.62
C LEU A 475 10.47 -1.38 10.83
N SER A 476 10.69 -0.20 11.45
CA SER A 476 11.24 0.96 10.75
C SER A 476 12.62 0.69 10.17
N ASP A 477 12.70 0.61 8.85
CA ASP A 477 13.88 0.84 8.01
C ASP A 477 13.42 1.07 6.56
N ILE A 478 14.33 1.57 5.72
CA ILE A 478 14.02 1.94 4.32
C ILE A 478 13.40 0.79 3.51
N ARG A 479 13.78 -0.47 3.78
CA ARG A 479 13.26 -1.65 3.06
C ARG A 479 11.76 -1.84 3.29
N PHE A 480 11.28 -1.50 4.48
CA PHE A 480 9.85 -1.53 4.80
C PHE A 480 9.10 -0.31 4.27
N PHE A 481 9.73 0.88 4.27
CA PHE A 481 9.09 2.09 3.72
C PHE A 481 8.86 1.98 2.21
N LEU A 482 9.85 1.41 1.51
CA LEU A 482 9.74 1.10 0.09
C LEU A 482 8.93 -0.18 -0.19
N GLU A 483 8.50 -0.94 0.83
CA GLU A 483 7.80 -2.22 0.70
C GLU A 483 8.61 -3.33 0.00
N MET A 484 9.94 -3.23 0.02
CA MET A 484 10.82 -4.34 -0.38
C MET A 484 10.72 -5.50 0.62
N ASN A 485 10.51 -5.17 1.89
CA ASN A 485 10.14 -6.11 2.94
C ASN A 485 8.70 -5.86 3.37
N ILE A 486 7.90 -6.93 3.43
CA ILE A 486 6.49 -6.88 3.80
C ILE A 486 6.31 -7.56 5.16
N PHE A 487 5.50 -6.94 6.03
CA PHE A 487 5.07 -7.59 7.27
C PHE A 487 4.15 -8.77 6.94
N ARG A 488 4.55 -9.96 7.38
CA ARG A 488 3.80 -11.20 7.19
C ARG A 488 3.03 -11.52 8.47
N GLY A 489 1.74 -11.77 8.36
CA GLY A 489 0.92 -12.14 9.52
C GLY A 489 -0.34 -11.31 9.72
N VAL A 490 -0.68 -10.40 8.80
CA VAL A 490 -1.87 -9.52 8.87
C VAL A 490 -3.16 -10.29 9.20
N LYS A 491 -3.38 -11.49 8.64
CA LYS A 491 -4.55 -12.31 8.97
C LYS A 491 -4.55 -12.80 10.41
N LEU A 492 -3.38 -13.09 10.99
CA LEU A 492 -3.25 -13.54 12.38
C LEU A 492 -3.51 -12.39 13.36
N THR A 493 -3.16 -11.14 12.99
CA THR A 493 -3.43 -9.98 13.83
C THR A 493 -4.92 -9.70 14.03
N PHE A 494 -5.78 -10.20 13.12
CA PHE A 494 -7.24 -10.15 13.29
C PHE A 494 -7.79 -11.27 14.13
N ILE A 495 -7.35 -12.52 13.90
CA ILE A 495 -7.98 -13.71 14.47
C ILE A 495 -7.50 -13.95 15.90
N LEU A 496 -6.18 -13.86 16.15
CA LEU A 496 -5.60 -14.22 17.44
C LEU A 496 -6.11 -13.35 18.61
N PRO A 497 -6.25 -12.00 18.48
CA PRO A 497 -6.81 -11.20 19.58
C PRO A 497 -8.22 -11.62 19.95
N LEU A 498 -9.07 -12.00 18.99
CA LEU A 498 -10.45 -12.44 19.27
C LEU A 498 -10.46 -13.74 20.08
N ILE A 499 -9.61 -14.70 19.73
CA ILE A 499 -9.48 -15.95 20.46
C ILE A 499 -8.95 -15.68 21.87
N CYS A 500 -7.88 -14.90 22.01
CA CYS A 500 -7.26 -14.60 23.29
C CYS A 500 -8.23 -13.84 24.22
N VAL A 501 -8.94 -12.83 23.70
CA VAL A 501 -9.94 -12.06 24.46
C VAL A 501 -11.11 -12.95 24.86
N SER A 502 -11.55 -13.89 24.01
CA SER A 502 -12.59 -14.86 24.35
C SER A 502 -12.16 -15.75 25.53
N LEU A 503 -10.90 -16.21 25.54
CA LEU A 503 -10.35 -16.97 26.67
C LEU A 503 -10.29 -16.15 27.95
N ILE A 504 -9.91 -14.87 27.88
CA ILE A 504 -9.91 -13.97 29.03
C ILE A 504 -11.34 -13.67 29.48
N TYR A 505 -12.30 -13.55 28.55
CA TYR A 505 -13.70 -13.27 28.88
C TYR A 505 -14.30 -14.36 29.79
N ILE A 506 -14.13 -15.65 29.44
CA ILE A 506 -14.64 -16.77 30.27
C ILE A 506 -13.94 -16.88 31.63
N GLN A 507 -12.75 -16.30 31.78
CA GLN A 507 -12.05 -16.17 33.07
C GLN A 507 -12.59 -15.04 33.94
N ARG A 508 -13.22 -14.03 33.38
CA ARG A 508 -13.73 -12.82 34.07
C ARG A 508 -15.22 -12.89 34.32
N PHE A 509 -15.97 -13.47 33.40
CA PHE A 509 -17.43 -13.51 33.42
C PHE A 509 -17.95 -14.97 33.46
N PRO A 510 -18.85 -15.29 34.38
CA PRO A 510 -19.37 -16.66 34.54
C PRO A 510 -20.37 -16.99 33.43
N PHE A 511 -20.00 -17.75 32.42
CA PHE A 511 -20.87 -18.17 31.31
C PHE A 511 -21.92 -19.19 31.69
N PHE A 512 -21.53 -20.22 32.47
CA PHE A 512 -22.41 -21.28 32.99
C PHE A 512 -22.47 -21.28 34.51
N GLY A 513 -22.59 -20.08 35.09
CA GLY A 513 -22.66 -19.91 36.54
C GLY A 513 -21.28 -19.96 37.25
N LYS A 514 -20.21 -20.28 36.53
CA LYS A 514 -18.84 -20.36 37.05
C LYS A 514 -17.85 -19.68 36.08
N VAL A 515 -16.84 -19.01 36.64
CA VAL A 515 -15.69 -18.53 35.86
C VAL A 515 -14.68 -19.65 35.66
N VAL A 516 -13.97 -19.63 34.56
CA VAL A 516 -12.94 -20.63 34.21
C VAL A 516 -11.61 -20.17 34.78
N VAL A 517 -11.13 -20.82 35.82
CA VAL A 517 -9.87 -20.48 36.49
C VAL A 517 -8.82 -21.60 36.36
N THR A 518 -9.26 -22.83 36.34
CA THR A 518 -8.38 -24.03 36.29
C THR A 518 -8.62 -24.83 35.01
N ASP A 519 -7.69 -25.73 34.70
CA ASP A 519 -7.79 -26.66 33.56
C ASP A 519 -9.06 -27.50 33.65
N LYS A 520 -9.43 -27.95 34.88
CA LYS A 520 -10.68 -28.71 35.13
C LYS A 520 -11.92 -27.89 34.84
N ASP A 521 -11.90 -26.59 35.19
CA ASP A 521 -12.99 -25.65 34.87
C ASP A 521 -13.12 -25.47 33.35
N PHE A 522 -11.99 -25.39 32.64
CA PHE A 522 -11.97 -25.28 31.19
C PHE A 522 -12.57 -26.51 30.51
N ILE A 523 -12.14 -27.70 30.94
CA ILE A 523 -12.72 -28.94 30.41
C ILE A 523 -14.23 -29.01 30.74
N GLY A 524 -14.62 -28.62 31.95
CA GLY A 524 -16.04 -28.53 32.35
C GLY A 524 -16.83 -27.51 31.51
N PHE A 525 -16.23 -26.38 31.19
CA PHE A 525 -16.81 -25.38 30.29
C PHE A 525 -17.03 -25.97 28.89
N VAL A 526 -15.99 -26.58 28.28
CA VAL A 526 -16.08 -27.19 26.96
C VAL A 526 -17.16 -28.28 26.92
N LYS A 527 -17.23 -29.16 27.94
CA LYS A 527 -18.28 -30.17 28.02
C LYS A 527 -19.68 -29.55 28.04
N LYS A 528 -19.92 -28.54 28.87
CA LYS A 528 -21.21 -27.84 28.93
C LYS A 528 -21.52 -27.11 27.64
N PHE A 529 -20.52 -26.50 27.00
CA PHE A 529 -20.69 -25.84 25.72
C PHE A 529 -21.10 -26.83 24.61
N CYS A 530 -20.48 -28.00 24.56
CA CYS A 530 -20.83 -29.05 23.60
C CYS A 530 -22.20 -29.70 23.88
N GLN A 531 -22.77 -29.53 25.08
CA GLN A 531 -24.09 -30.03 25.47
C GLN A 531 -25.23 -29.04 25.26
N ILE A 532 -24.95 -27.86 24.67
CA ILE A 532 -25.98 -26.85 24.38
C ILE A 532 -26.87 -27.37 23.23
N ASP A 533 -28.14 -27.51 23.49
CA ASP A 533 -29.15 -27.79 22.46
C ASP A 533 -29.33 -26.57 21.57
N ILE A 534 -28.91 -26.66 20.31
CA ILE A 534 -29.02 -25.58 19.34
C ILE A 534 -30.35 -25.74 18.61
N LYS A 535 -31.29 -24.81 18.84
CA LYS A 535 -32.54 -24.75 18.07
C LYS A 535 -32.24 -24.44 16.62
N LEU A 536 -32.97 -25.04 15.69
CA LEU A 536 -32.76 -24.87 14.24
C LEU A 536 -32.76 -23.38 13.81
N GLY A 537 -33.65 -22.57 14.41
CA GLY A 537 -33.68 -21.12 14.15
C GLY A 537 -32.41 -20.38 14.60
N VAL A 538 -31.81 -20.80 15.72
CA VAL A 538 -30.53 -20.25 16.19
C VAL A 538 -29.38 -20.67 15.25
N LEU A 539 -29.39 -21.91 14.77
CA LEU A 539 -28.41 -22.40 13.80
C LEU A 539 -28.51 -21.62 12.48
N ALA A 540 -29.73 -21.39 12.00
CA ALA A 540 -29.96 -20.58 10.79
C ALA A 540 -29.46 -19.14 10.96
N LEU A 541 -29.70 -18.52 12.12
CA LEU A 541 -29.20 -17.17 12.43
C LEU A 541 -27.68 -17.13 12.48
N ILE A 542 -27.05 -18.11 13.16
CA ILE A 542 -25.57 -18.22 13.24
C ILE A 542 -24.98 -18.42 11.84
N SER A 543 -25.60 -19.26 11.01
CA SER A 543 -25.17 -19.49 9.64
C SER A 543 -25.27 -18.22 8.79
N LEU A 544 -26.37 -17.47 8.90
CA LEU A 544 -26.55 -16.19 8.23
C LEU A 544 -25.49 -15.16 8.68
N LEU A 545 -25.29 -15.00 9.96
CA LEU A 545 -24.24 -14.13 10.52
C LEU A 545 -22.83 -14.59 10.12
N GLY A 546 -22.61 -15.90 10.02
CA GLY A 546 -21.37 -16.49 9.54
C GLY A 546 -21.11 -16.14 8.06
N ILE A 547 -22.13 -16.21 7.21
CA ILE A 547 -22.03 -15.82 5.80
C ILE A 547 -21.73 -14.32 5.67
N ILE A 548 -22.45 -13.48 6.43
CA ILE A 548 -22.21 -12.02 6.45
C ILE A 548 -20.79 -11.72 6.93
N GLY A 549 -20.34 -12.39 8.00
CA GLY A 549 -18.99 -12.25 8.52
C GLY A 549 -17.92 -12.72 7.53
N PHE A 550 -18.16 -13.82 6.82
CA PHE A 550 -17.26 -14.33 5.77
C PHE A 550 -17.12 -13.34 4.61
N ILE A 551 -18.25 -12.78 4.14
CA ILE A 551 -18.26 -11.74 3.11
C ILE A 551 -17.51 -10.51 3.62
N PHE A 552 -17.73 -10.08 4.86
CA PHE A 552 -17.07 -8.92 5.46
C PHE A 552 -15.55 -9.12 5.61
N ILE A 553 -15.10 -10.30 6.04
CA ILE A 553 -13.67 -10.64 6.13
C ILE A 553 -13.05 -10.76 4.74
N GLY A 554 -13.75 -11.36 3.79
CA GLY A 554 -13.32 -11.47 2.39
C GLY A 554 -13.12 -10.10 1.72
N ARG A 555 -13.87 -9.09 2.16
CA ARG A 555 -13.76 -7.69 1.70
C ARG A 555 -12.55 -6.96 2.30
N SER A 556 -11.92 -7.47 3.34
CA SER A 556 -10.72 -6.88 3.95
C SER A 556 -9.44 -7.07 3.11
N GLY A 557 -9.50 -7.81 2.00
CA GLY A 557 -8.47 -7.93 0.98
C GLY A 557 -8.92 -7.29 -0.34
N ASN A 558 -7.99 -6.97 -1.24
CA ASN A 558 -8.25 -6.39 -2.57
C ASN A 558 -9.01 -7.34 -3.55
N ASN A 559 -9.69 -8.33 -3.04
CA ASN A 559 -10.48 -9.27 -3.83
C ASN A 559 -11.84 -8.65 -4.12
N GLY A 560 -12.01 -8.11 -5.29
CA GLY A 560 -13.14 -7.53 -6.02
C GLY A 560 -14.60 -7.81 -5.61
N ALA A 561 -14.88 -7.94 -4.32
CA ALA A 561 -16.26 -8.04 -3.83
C ALA A 561 -16.97 -6.69 -4.03
N PRO A 562 -18.20 -6.66 -4.58
CA PRO A 562 -18.91 -5.43 -4.86
C PRO A 562 -19.13 -4.60 -3.59
N VAL A 563 -18.79 -3.32 -3.68
CA VAL A 563 -18.98 -2.34 -2.59
C VAL A 563 -20.31 -1.63 -2.85
N PRO A 564 -21.22 -1.54 -1.86
CA PRO A 564 -22.46 -0.78 -2.00
C PRO A 564 -22.19 0.70 -2.33
N SER A 565 -23.04 1.30 -3.17
CA SER A 565 -22.89 2.71 -3.58
C SER A 565 -22.88 3.69 -2.40
N PHE A 566 -23.68 3.42 -1.37
CA PHE A 566 -23.67 4.21 -0.13
C PHE A 566 -22.30 4.21 0.56
N GLU A 567 -21.64 3.06 0.63
CA GLU A 567 -20.31 2.93 1.25
C GLU A 567 -19.26 3.73 0.45
N ILE A 568 -19.34 3.70 -0.88
CA ILE A 568 -18.46 4.50 -1.75
C ILE A 568 -18.67 6.00 -1.50
N SER A 569 -19.93 6.43 -1.40
CA SER A 569 -20.27 7.84 -1.13
C SER A 569 -19.78 8.28 0.26
N LEU A 570 -19.96 7.44 1.29
CA LEU A 570 -19.46 7.70 2.63
C LEU A 570 -17.91 7.79 2.66
N ARG A 571 -17.24 6.91 1.94
CA ARG A 571 -15.77 6.92 1.82
C ARG A 571 -15.28 8.23 1.22
N ARG A 572 -15.87 8.66 0.10
CA ARG A 572 -15.53 9.93 -0.56
C ARG A 572 -15.78 11.12 0.35
N PHE A 573 -16.93 11.17 1.03
CA PHE A 573 -17.26 12.22 1.98
C PHE A 573 -16.21 12.32 3.11
N LEU A 574 -15.79 11.19 3.68
CA LEU A 574 -14.78 11.16 4.74
C LEU A 574 -13.38 11.55 4.21
N GLU A 575 -13.03 11.16 2.99
CA GLU A 575 -11.78 11.55 2.32
C GLU A 575 -11.72 13.05 2.02
N ASP A 576 -12.85 13.69 1.74
CA ASP A 576 -12.92 15.12 1.47
C ASP A 576 -12.85 16.00 2.72
N ILE A 577 -13.33 15.49 3.87
CA ILE A 577 -13.41 16.25 5.13
C ILE A 577 -12.22 15.96 6.06
N MET A 578 -11.74 14.72 6.09
CA MET A 578 -10.71 14.27 7.03
C MET A 578 -9.36 14.15 6.33
N TYR A 579 -8.31 14.52 7.03
CA TYR A 579 -6.93 14.35 6.53
C TYR A 579 -6.58 12.89 6.25
N ALA A 580 -7.05 11.97 7.12
CA ALA A 580 -6.86 10.54 6.98
C ALA A 580 -8.19 9.81 7.23
N ARG A 581 -8.76 9.19 6.18
CA ARG A 581 -10.01 8.46 6.32
C ARG A 581 -9.90 7.36 7.39
N PRO A 582 -10.75 7.38 8.45
CA PRO A 582 -10.78 6.33 9.45
C PRO A 582 -11.35 5.03 8.88
N ARG A 583 -11.01 3.90 9.49
CA ARG A 583 -11.53 2.60 9.06
C ARG A 583 -12.94 2.37 9.59
N GLU A 584 -13.87 2.00 8.70
CA GLU A 584 -15.29 1.80 9.02
C GLU A 584 -15.52 0.81 10.16
N LYS A 585 -14.74 -0.28 10.21
CA LYS A 585 -14.81 -1.27 11.29
C LYS A 585 -14.45 -0.71 12.68
N GLU A 586 -13.69 0.39 12.74
CA GLU A 586 -13.33 1.08 13.97
C GLU A 586 -14.48 1.98 14.43
N PHE A 587 -14.82 3.01 13.66
CA PHE A 587 -15.73 4.05 14.10
C PHE A 587 -17.21 3.68 14.00
N LEU A 588 -17.63 2.79 13.08
CA LEU A 588 -19.02 2.35 12.97
C LEU A 588 -19.38 1.21 13.93
N PHE A 589 -18.44 0.30 14.22
CA PHE A 589 -18.72 -0.91 14.98
C PHE A 589 -17.93 -0.98 16.30
N GLY A 590 -16.60 -0.94 16.23
CA GLY A 590 -15.74 -1.22 17.37
C GLY A 590 -15.83 -0.18 18.47
N HIS A 591 -15.72 1.10 18.14
CA HIS A 591 -15.74 2.19 19.09
C HIS A 591 -17.10 2.40 19.78
N PRO A 592 -18.23 2.44 19.04
CA PRO A 592 -19.54 2.58 19.65
C PRO A 592 -19.97 1.37 20.49
N ALA A 593 -19.40 0.19 20.24
CA ALA A 593 -19.66 -1.00 21.04
C ALA A 593 -19.25 -0.84 22.50
N ILE A 594 -18.33 0.09 22.84
CA ILE A 594 -17.98 0.41 24.24
C ILE A 594 -19.20 0.93 24.98
N LEU A 595 -19.93 1.90 24.40
CA LEU A 595 -21.15 2.44 24.97
C LEU A 595 -22.23 1.35 25.15
N ALA A 596 -22.44 0.55 24.08
CA ALA A 596 -23.40 -0.53 24.13
C ALA A 596 -23.02 -1.63 25.16
N SER A 597 -21.72 -1.92 25.32
CA SER A 597 -21.20 -2.87 26.31
C SER A 597 -21.45 -2.39 27.74
N LEU A 598 -21.22 -1.11 28.03
CA LEU A 598 -21.56 -0.52 29.32
C LEU A 598 -23.06 -0.53 29.55
N ALA A 599 -23.87 -0.15 28.55
CA ALA A 599 -25.34 -0.22 28.64
C ALA A 599 -25.80 -1.65 28.96
N ALA A 600 -25.26 -2.67 28.25
CA ALA A 600 -25.56 -4.06 28.51
C ALA A 600 -25.20 -4.49 29.94
N LEU A 601 -24.09 -3.96 30.48
CA LEU A 601 -23.65 -4.25 31.84
C LEU A 601 -24.60 -3.60 32.87
N TYR A 602 -24.93 -2.30 32.71
CA TYR A 602 -25.74 -1.54 33.66
C TYR A 602 -27.21 -1.97 33.63
N HIS A 603 -27.76 -2.24 32.45
CA HIS A 603 -29.15 -2.71 32.29
C HIS A 603 -29.30 -4.23 32.41
N ARG A 604 -28.21 -4.96 32.78
CA ARG A 604 -28.19 -6.42 32.97
C ARG A 604 -28.69 -7.20 31.76
N TRP A 605 -28.31 -6.79 30.57
CA TRP A 605 -28.65 -7.51 29.35
C TRP A 605 -28.00 -8.92 29.35
N PRO A 606 -28.50 -9.82 28.47
CA PRO A 606 -27.92 -11.18 28.38
C PRO A 606 -26.41 -11.14 28.19
N GLN A 607 -25.70 -11.94 28.97
CA GLN A 607 -24.24 -11.97 28.96
C GLN A 607 -23.65 -12.29 27.60
N ILE A 608 -24.37 -13.08 26.78
CA ILE A 608 -23.94 -13.40 25.42
C ILE A 608 -23.86 -12.14 24.55
N LEU A 609 -24.78 -11.19 24.71
CA LEU A 609 -24.74 -9.91 23.99
C LEU A 609 -23.54 -9.07 24.44
N HIS A 610 -23.28 -8.98 25.77
CA HIS A 610 -22.10 -8.31 26.29
C HIS A 610 -20.82 -8.95 25.75
N TYR A 611 -20.75 -10.27 25.60
CA TYR A 611 -19.62 -10.95 24.98
C TYR A 611 -19.39 -10.51 23.53
N PHE A 612 -20.42 -10.50 22.69
CA PHE A 612 -20.27 -10.05 21.29
C PHE A 612 -19.89 -8.57 21.19
N LEU A 613 -20.36 -7.72 22.09
CA LEU A 613 -19.94 -6.32 22.16
C LEU A 613 -18.46 -6.20 22.53
N VAL A 614 -17.96 -7.01 23.47
CA VAL A 614 -16.52 -7.08 23.80
C VAL A 614 -15.70 -7.53 22.60
N ILE A 615 -16.19 -8.50 21.82
CA ILE A 615 -15.55 -8.94 20.56
C ILE A 615 -15.53 -7.78 19.52
N ALA A 616 -16.63 -7.04 19.38
CA ALA A 616 -16.69 -5.88 18.48
C ALA A 616 -15.68 -4.79 18.90
N ILE A 617 -15.56 -4.48 20.19
CA ILE A 617 -14.54 -3.57 20.72
C ILE A 617 -13.14 -4.07 20.37
N THR A 618 -12.89 -5.38 20.52
CA THR A 618 -11.59 -6.00 20.19
C THR A 618 -11.24 -5.81 18.73
N ILE A 619 -12.21 -5.93 17.81
CA ILE A 619 -12.01 -5.67 16.37
C ILE A 619 -11.58 -4.22 16.14
N GLY A 620 -12.23 -3.26 16.80
CA GLY A 620 -11.87 -1.85 16.71
C GLY A 620 -10.45 -1.56 17.20
N GLN A 621 -10.12 -2.01 18.40
CA GLN A 621 -8.78 -1.80 18.99
C GLN A 621 -7.69 -2.52 18.20
N GLY A 622 -7.93 -3.76 17.74
CA GLY A 622 -7.01 -4.51 16.91
C GLY A 622 -6.75 -3.83 15.55
N SER A 623 -7.80 -3.27 14.94
CA SER A 623 -7.70 -2.54 13.67
C SER A 623 -6.83 -1.28 13.77
N MET A 624 -6.95 -0.51 14.88
CA MET A 624 -6.08 0.64 15.12
C MET A 624 -4.60 0.24 15.14
N VAL A 625 -4.27 -0.82 15.87
CA VAL A 625 -2.89 -1.32 15.98
C VAL A 625 -2.38 -1.85 14.64
N GLU A 626 -3.23 -2.59 13.92
CA GLU A 626 -2.89 -3.18 12.62
C GLU A 626 -2.61 -2.13 11.53
N THR A 627 -3.19 -0.94 11.61
CA THR A 627 -2.93 0.15 10.66
C THR A 627 -1.43 0.41 10.53
N PHE A 628 -0.66 0.29 11.60
CA PHE A 628 0.78 0.51 11.63
C PHE A 628 1.62 -0.69 11.12
N ALA A 629 0.98 -1.83 10.88
CA ALA A 629 1.64 -2.97 10.22
C ALA A 629 1.84 -2.75 8.71
N HIS A 630 1.08 -1.82 8.11
CA HIS A 630 1.28 -1.37 6.73
C HIS A 630 2.38 -0.32 6.66
N MET A 631 3.65 -0.78 6.72
CA MET A 631 4.82 0.09 6.83
C MET A 631 5.05 1.02 5.63
N ARG A 632 4.43 0.75 4.48
CA ARG A 632 4.43 1.65 3.31
C ARG A 632 3.62 2.92 3.55
N SER A 633 2.62 2.88 4.46
CA SER A 633 1.85 4.08 4.80
C SER A 633 2.67 5.01 5.68
N PRO A 634 2.66 6.33 5.45
CA PRO A 634 3.36 7.28 6.31
C PRO A 634 2.95 7.16 7.77
N PHE A 635 3.93 7.28 8.67
CA PHE A 635 3.69 7.16 10.11
C PHE A 635 2.62 8.14 10.61
N ILE A 636 2.76 9.42 10.22
CA ILE A 636 1.83 10.48 10.65
C ILE A 636 0.41 10.24 10.14
N LEU A 637 0.26 9.75 8.91
CA LEU A 637 -1.05 9.42 8.33
C LEU A 637 -1.73 8.30 9.12
N SER A 638 -0.96 7.28 9.53
CA SER A 638 -1.46 6.17 10.35
C SER A 638 -1.88 6.64 11.75
N LEU A 639 -1.12 7.57 12.34
CA LEU A 639 -1.43 8.15 13.64
C LEU A 639 -2.70 9.01 13.59
N ILE A 640 -2.79 9.93 12.63
CA ILE A 640 -3.96 10.79 12.43
C ILE A 640 -5.20 9.92 12.14
N ARG A 641 -5.08 8.89 11.29
CA ARG A 641 -6.18 7.95 11.04
C ARG A 641 -6.72 7.31 12.31
N GLY A 642 -5.85 6.92 13.23
CA GLY A 642 -6.26 6.38 14.53
C GLY A 642 -7.01 7.42 15.39
N ILE A 643 -6.52 8.67 15.42
CA ILE A 643 -7.16 9.77 16.14
C ILE A 643 -8.51 10.12 15.49
N ASP A 644 -8.55 10.27 14.16
CA ASP A 644 -9.78 10.52 13.41
C ASP A 644 -10.82 9.41 13.62
N GLY A 645 -10.35 8.16 13.76
CA GLY A 645 -11.20 7.01 14.13
C GLY A 645 -11.82 7.16 15.52
N LEU A 646 -11.08 7.65 16.51
CA LEU A 646 -11.61 7.93 17.87
C LEU A 646 -12.62 9.07 17.86
N VAL A 647 -12.34 10.15 17.12
CA VAL A 647 -13.26 11.29 16.97
C VAL A 647 -14.55 10.85 16.28
N ALA A 648 -14.45 10.20 15.14
CA ALA A 648 -15.60 9.69 14.39
C ALA A 648 -16.40 8.67 15.22
N GLY A 649 -15.71 7.76 15.93
CA GLY A 649 -16.33 6.81 16.84
C GLY A 649 -17.10 7.48 17.98
N THR A 650 -16.57 8.58 18.54
CA THR A 650 -17.27 9.39 19.55
C THR A 650 -18.53 10.02 18.95
N ALA A 651 -18.49 10.53 17.71
CA ALA A 651 -19.66 11.08 17.05
C ALA A 651 -20.73 9.98 16.80
N VAL A 652 -20.33 8.80 16.34
CA VAL A 652 -21.25 7.67 16.15
C VAL A 652 -21.85 7.18 17.49
N MET A 653 -21.11 7.26 18.59
CA MET A 653 -21.65 6.94 19.92
C MET A 653 -22.86 7.82 20.28
N ILE A 654 -22.94 9.07 19.82
CA ILE A 654 -24.13 9.94 20.06
C ILE A 654 -25.35 9.33 19.36
N ILE A 655 -25.19 8.83 18.15
CA ILE A 655 -26.26 8.18 17.39
C ILE A 655 -26.70 6.90 18.09
N VAL A 656 -25.73 6.09 18.53
CA VAL A 656 -26.00 4.84 19.26
C VAL A 656 -26.68 5.14 20.59
N LEU A 657 -26.28 6.18 21.31
CA LEU A 657 -26.94 6.62 22.54
C LEU A 657 -28.43 6.93 22.30
N ALA A 658 -28.73 7.74 21.28
CA ALA A 658 -30.10 8.08 20.92
C ALA A 658 -30.92 6.81 20.59
N GLY A 659 -30.33 5.88 19.81
CA GLY A 659 -30.94 4.59 19.51
C GLY A 659 -31.22 3.73 20.73
N LEU A 660 -30.28 3.69 21.70
CA LEU A 660 -30.45 2.95 22.96
C LEU A 660 -31.54 3.55 23.84
N ILE A 661 -31.62 4.89 23.93
CA ILE A 661 -32.68 5.59 24.66
C ILE A 661 -34.06 5.25 24.05
N ILE A 662 -34.19 5.34 22.73
CA ILE A 662 -35.44 5.00 22.02
C ILE A 662 -35.81 3.55 22.27
N LEU A 663 -34.84 2.62 22.12
CA LEU A 663 -35.07 1.20 22.33
C LEU A 663 -35.56 0.87 23.76
N THR A 664 -34.98 1.52 24.76
CA THR A 664 -35.42 1.33 26.16
C THR A 664 -36.85 1.83 26.37
N HIS A 665 -37.20 2.99 25.83
CA HIS A 665 -38.57 3.51 25.93
C HIS A 665 -39.59 2.61 25.21
N ILE A 666 -39.24 2.09 24.03
CA ILE A 666 -40.07 1.14 23.29
C ILE A 666 -40.26 -0.16 24.09
N THR A 667 -39.19 -0.70 24.65
CA THR A 667 -39.29 -1.95 25.47
C THR A 667 -40.08 -1.74 26.75
N GLU A 668 -39.95 -0.61 27.41
CA GLU A 668 -40.78 -0.25 28.59
C GLU A 668 -42.23 -0.08 28.22
N PHE A 669 -42.53 0.62 27.12
CA PHE A 669 -43.92 0.80 26.62
C PHE A 669 -44.62 -0.56 26.30
N PHE A 670 -43.93 -1.49 25.64
CA PHE A 670 -44.47 -2.81 25.37
C PHE A 670 -44.63 -3.64 26.65
N ARG A 671 -43.66 -3.58 27.57
CA ARG A 671 -43.74 -4.27 28.84
C ARG A 671 -44.92 -3.81 29.67
N GLU A 672 -45.13 -2.51 29.83
CA GLU A 672 -46.31 -1.96 30.56
C GLU A 672 -47.65 -2.35 29.92
N ARG A 673 -47.67 -2.56 28.60
CA ARG A 673 -48.89 -2.96 27.89
C ARG A 673 -49.16 -4.46 28.05
N TYR A 674 -48.11 -5.29 28.02
CA TYR A 674 -48.26 -6.75 28.20
C TYR A 674 -48.42 -7.17 29.67
N GLU A 675 -47.94 -6.41 30.64
CA GLU A 675 -48.18 -6.65 32.09
C GLU A 675 -49.58 -6.23 32.53
N LYS A 676 -50.35 -5.48 31.71
CA LYS A 676 -51.72 -5.06 31.96
C LYS A 676 -52.78 -5.93 31.26
N GLU A 677 -52.37 -6.82 30.36
CA GLU A 677 -53.16 -7.92 29.82
C GLU A 677 -52.92 -9.22 30.60
#